data_b2e8b4e6f8ee4bfd7830247df1ea380b
#
_entry.id   b2e8b4e6f8ee4bfd7830247df1ea380b
#
_cell.length_a   1.000
_cell.length_b   1.000
_cell.length_c   1.000
_cell.angle_alpha   90.00
_cell.angle_beta   90.00
_cell.angle_gamma   90.00
#
_symmetry.space_group_name_H-M   'P 1'
#
loop_
_entity.id
_entity.type
_entity.pdbx_description
1 polymer ?
#
loop_
_entity_poly.entity_id
_entity_poly.type
_entity_poly.pdbx_seq_one_letter_code
_entity_poly.pdbx_strand_id
1 'polypeptide(L)'
;MRRFLTASTLALALAACASQPGTPVAIAPPAATVAEPAPLDQLVKAVDIPFESFVLPNGLTTIVHTDRKTPIVGVTLYYRIGSKHEPRGRTGFAHLYEHLFFGGSENVPSFDKPLEAAGSTTTNGSTWYDRTNYVETVPTGALDLALFMESDRMGHLLGAVTQDKLDKQRSVVQNEKRQGDNEPYGLAEYAVGEGLFPVGHPYRHSTIGSMADLDAASLGDVRQWFKDHYGPNNAVLVLAGDVDAATVRPLVEKWFGDIPRGPEVQKVEAAPVTLTAPAKREMVDQVPVTRITRNWSGPGLNDADTPALQVGLHILGGLASSRLDNVLVRGEQLAVSVTASAMPFEQVGFLQAQMDVKPGVDRALAEKRFDEVIAQLVSEGPTEDEVRRAATSTVSAEIGALEDVGGFSGKGATLAEGQLYSGDPAKYKRDLARVAALTPAEVKAALQRWLTRPVFALAVTPGERTEKGETMGGWGDEATSPAPKPDARKPAAKLPPAPKRAAPPVAPVADLAFPQVERAQLSNGIPIALARRTAVPKLIVSLSFDAGYAADALDTPGTQGLMLEMLDEGTTKLDATQIAEAQERLGAAITTGGSIDRSSINLSALSANLGPSLELMADVVRKPAFADGEVARVKDQQLAELAQTLSTPRALANRELTKVLYGSHPYGQPGDGLGDEASLSALTPAALKAAHDKWLRPDLARITVTGDITMAQLLPLLEKAFGDWQAPATPKPVKDLAAAIPAPRPRVVLIDRPNSPQSVIVAGRVLPMTGKTPDMEALDLANEVLGGGFLSRLNSDLREDKGWSYGSYSGVRSPVGPRSFSVVAPVQADRTGDSIKAILSNMKAFPTAKPVDTEEYNRATEGNIRALPNRFESNGDVLGAIATNDILGRPDDYYATLATRYRALDAKAIDTAAKSWLQPDGLTFIVVGDRKLVEPQLKRVGLPVEIAPSAPAGG
;
A
#
# COMPACT_ATOMS: atom_id res chain seq x y z
N MET A 1 -1.02 -8.35 2.19
CA MET A 1 0.34 -8.48 1.68
C MET A 1 0.94 -7.18 1.12
N ARG A 2 0.19 -6.36 0.37
CA ARG A 2 0.73 -5.11 -0.25
C ARG A 2 1.00 -3.91 0.68
N ARG A 3 0.67 -3.93 1.96
CA ARG A 3 0.76 -2.76 2.85
C ARG A 3 1.96 -2.71 3.80
N PHE A 4 2.67 -3.80 4.02
CA PHE A 4 3.92 -3.76 4.79
C PHE A 4 5.14 -3.27 4.00
N LEU A 5 5.07 -3.33 2.67
CA LEU A 5 6.07 -2.71 1.78
C LEU A 5 5.88 -1.19 1.65
N THR A 6 4.72 -0.64 2.04
CA THR A 6 4.42 0.78 1.81
C THR A 6 5.01 1.75 2.84
N ALA A 7 5.42 1.31 4.00
CA ALA A 7 6.22 2.17 4.89
C ALA A 7 7.68 2.32 4.42
N SER A 8 8.16 1.34 3.63
CA SER A 8 9.50 1.41 3.00
C SER A 8 9.46 1.90 1.55
N THR A 9 8.30 1.88 0.89
CA THR A 9 8.17 2.24 -0.53
C THR A 9 7.89 3.72 -0.80
N LEU A 10 7.70 4.55 0.22
CA LEU A 10 7.66 6.00 0.02
C LEU A 10 9.06 6.63 -0.17
N ALA A 11 10.11 5.84 0.01
CA ALA A 11 11.51 6.27 -0.19
C ALA A 11 12.14 5.74 -1.49
N LEU A 12 11.39 5.05 -2.34
CA LEU A 12 11.94 4.27 -3.45
C LEU A 12 11.66 4.83 -4.85
N ALA A 13 11.29 6.07 -4.95
CA ALA A 13 11.36 6.74 -6.24
C ALA A 13 12.45 7.79 -6.13
N LEU A 14 13.53 7.59 -6.82
CA LEU A 14 14.49 8.59 -7.28
C LEU A 14 15.94 8.29 -6.94
N ALA A 15 16.60 8.16 -7.97
CA ALA A 15 17.79 8.90 -8.35
C ALA A 15 18.89 8.14 -9.01
N ALA A 16 19.67 8.79 -9.72
CA ALA A 16 20.81 8.34 -10.46
C ALA A 16 21.93 9.30 -10.64
N CYS A 17 23.09 8.94 -10.93
CA CYS A 17 23.96 9.20 -12.06
C CYS A 17 25.42 8.88 -12.05
N ALA A 18 25.98 8.87 -13.26
CA ALA A 18 27.24 8.33 -13.75
C ALA A 18 28.46 9.24 -13.66
N SER A 19 29.66 8.67 -13.82
CA SER A 19 30.89 9.39 -14.21
C SER A 19 31.89 8.54 -14.96
N GLN A 20 32.60 9.15 -15.91
CA GLN A 20 33.80 8.61 -16.59
C GLN A 20 35.09 9.09 -15.93
N PRO A 21 36.21 8.37 -16.02
CA PRO A 21 37.50 8.78 -15.42
C PRO A 21 38.31 9.72 -16.29
N GLY A 22 38.77 10.81 -15.69
CA GLY A 22 39.92 11.54 -16.22
C GLY A 22 39.84 13.04 -16.26
N THR A 23 40.24 13.70 -15.24
CA THR A 23 41.17 14.86 -15.15
C THR A 23 41.00 15.55 -13.80
N PRO A 24 42.01 16.22 -13.19
CA PRO A 24 41.93 16.67 -11.81
C PRO A 24 40.97 17.84 -11.68
N VAL A 25 40.05 17.66 -10.70
CA VAL A 25 38.98 18.58 -10.40
C VAL A 25 39.50 19.79 -9.62
N ALA A 26 39.06 20.95 -10.03
CA ALA A 26 39.21 22.19 -9.32
C ALA A 26 38.45 22.14 -7.96
N ILE A 27 39.05 22.80 -6.96
CA ILE A 27 38.54 22.96 -5.60
C ILE A 27 37.10 23.49 -5.65
N ALA A 28 36.19 22.74 -5.05
CA ALA A 28 34.79 23.13 -4.91
C ALA A 28 34.64 24.41 -4.10
N PRO A 29 33.65 25.28 -4.42
CA PRO A 29 33.36 26.44 -3.57
C PRO A 29 32.83 25.98 -2.20
N PRO A 30 33.01 26.81 -1.13
CA PRO A 30 32.54 26.43 0.20
C PRO A 30 31.05 26.13 0.21
N ALA A 31 30.66 25.03 0.83
CA ALA A 31 29.28 24.61 0.99
C ALA A 31 28.44 25.75 1.59
N ALA A 32 27.32 26.08 0.95
CA ALA A 32 26.35 27.00 1.53
C ALA A 32 25.96 26.44 2.90
N THR A 33 26.00 27.27 3.94
CA THR A 33 25.60 26.92 5.30
C THR A 33 24.10 26.63 5.29
N VAL A 34 23.73 25.37 5.14
CA VAL A 34 22.37 24.89 5.42
C VAL A 34 22.16 25.03 6.92
N ALA A 35 21.02 25.56 7.36
CA ALA A 35 20.71 25.65 8.78
C ALA A 35 20.85 24.26 9.42
N GLU A 36 21.44 24.16 10.61
CA GLU A 36 21.65 22.89 11.28
C GLU A 36 20.29 22.24 11.55
N PRO A 37 20.12 20.95 11.19
CA PRO A 37 18.88 20.23 11.47
C PRO A 37 18.65 20.07 12.98
N ALA A 38 17.39 19.89 13.39
CA ALA A 38 17.03 19.61 14.78
C ALA A 38 17.82 18.39 15.30
N PRO A 39 18.35 18.46 16.53
CA PRO A 39 19.10 17.35 17.13
C PRO A 39 18.27 16.07 17.22
N LEU A 40 18.84 14.94 16.86
CA LEU A 40 18.16 13.63 16.79
C LEU A 40 17.56 13.23 18.13
N ASP A 41 18.19 13.54 19.26
CA ASP A 41 17.65 13.26 20.60
C ASP A 41 16.37 14.04 20.94
N GLN A 42 16.15 15.20 20.33
CA GLN A 42 14.89 15.94 20.44
C GLN A 42 13.80 15.27 19.60
N LEU A 43 14.14 14.78 18.41
CA LEU A 43 13.20 14.05 17.55
C LEU A 43 12.74 12.75 18.20
N VAL A 44 13.65 11.97 18.78
CA VAL A 44 13.30 10.73 19.51
C VAL A 44 12.33 11.02 20.68
N LYS A 45 12.54 12.12 21.42
CA LYS A 45 11.64 12.51 22.53
C LYS A 45 10.24 12.93 22.06
N ALA A 46 10.07 13.33 20.80
CA ALA A 46 8.77 13.66 20.24
C ALA A 46 7.91 12.43 19.96
N VAL A 47 8.50 11.23 19.87
CA VAL A 47 7.79 9.96 19.67
C VAL A 47 7.32 9.43 21.02
N ASP A 48 6.06 9.75 21.39
CA ASP A 48 5.46 9.30 22.65
C ASP A 48 4.02 8.84 22.47
N ILE A 49 3.75 7.60 22.88
CA ILE A 49 2.41 6.98 22.92
C ILE A 49 2.12 6.61 24.38
N PRO A 50 1.63 7.55 25.22
CA PRO A 50 1.30 7.25 26.60
C PRO A 50 0.13 6.26 26.68
N PHE A 51 0.18 5.30 27.59
CA PHE A 51 -0.83 4.27 27.73
C PHE A 51 -1.09 3.88 29.17
N GLU A 52 -2.28 3.34 29.41
CA GLU A 52 -2.61 2.59 30.60
C GLU A 52 -2.86 1.12 30.22
N SER A 53 -2.65 0.19 31.13
CA SER A 53 -2.88 -1.24 30.87
C SER A 53 -3.51 -1.95 32.05
N PHE A 54 -4.27 -3.01 31.76
CA PHE A 54 -4.83 -3.92 32.75
C PHE A 54 -5.00 -5.31 32.17
N VAL A 55 -5.09 -6.32 33.05
CA VAL A 55 -5.27 -7.72 32.65
C VAL A 55 -6.57 -8.23 33.28
N LEU A 56 -7.43 -8.87 32.48
CA LEU A 56 -8.63 -9.53 33.00
C LEU A 56 -8.29 -10.85 33.71
N PRO A 57 -9.18 -11.37 34.60
CA PRO A 57 -8.94 -12.67 35.26
C PRO A 57 -8.72 -13.83 34.31
N ASN A 58 -9.29 -13.80 33.11
CA ASN A 58 -9.08 -14.82 32.07
C ASN A 58 -7.76 -14.68 31.30
N GLY A 59 -6.97 -13.65 31.58
CA GLY A 59 -5.64 -13.44 31.02
C GLY A 59 -5.58 -12.46 29.83
N LEU A 60 -6.71 -11.87 29.40
CA LEU A 60 -6.67 -10.86 28.35
C LEU A 60 -5.94 -9.61 28.81
N THR A 61 -4.84 -9.29 28.14
CA THR A 61 -4.13 -8.03 28.33
C THR A 61 -4.79 -6.94 27.51
N THR A 62 -5.19 -5.84 28.16
CA THR A 62 -5.78 -4.67 27.49
C THR A 62 -4.91 -3.45 27.72
N ILE A 63 -4.63 -2.71 26.63
CA ILE A 63 -3.86 -1.45 26.62
C ILE A 63 -4.76 -0.34 26.09
N VAL A 64 -4.72 0.83 26.69
CA VAL A 64 -5.53 1.99 26.32
C VAL A 64 -4.61 3.19 26.08
N HIS A 65 -4.66 3.77 24.89
CA HIS A 65 -4.02 5.04 24.56
C HIS A 65 -5.09 6.10 24.27
N THR A 66 -5.07 7.19 25.03
CA THR A 66 -6.00 8.31 24.84
C THR A 66 -5.45 9.30 23.82
N ASP A 67 -6.18 9.47 22.71
CA ASP A 67 -5.93 10.48 21.68
C ASP A 67 -7.26 11.11 21.25
N ARG A 68 -7.51 12.36 21.66
CA ARG A 68 -8.79 13.04 21.44
C ARG A 68 -8.81 13.97 20.22
N LYS A 69 -7.87 13.79 19.27
CA LYS A 69 -7.80 14.62 18.04
C LYS A 69 -9.02 14.46 17.12
N THR A 70 -9.63 13.27 17.14
CA THR A 70 -10.77 12.90 16.30
C THR A 70 -11.66 11.92 17.08
N PRO A 71 -13.01 11.96 16.96
CA PRO A 71 -13.93 11.11 17.73
C PRO A 71 -13.97 9.66 17.17
N ILE A 72 -12.83 9.01 17.11
CA ILE A 72 -12.63 7.64 16.62
C ILE A 72 -11.81 6.81 17.60
N VAL A 73 -11.91 5.49 17.46
CA VAL A 73 -11.14 4.52 18.24
C VAL A 73 -10.62 3.43 17.31
N GLY A 74 -9.31 3.26 17.29
CA GLY A 74 -8.68 2.08 16.72
C GLY A 74 -8.81 0.92 17.72
N VAL A 75 -9.47 -0.15 17.31
CA VAL A 75 -9.56 -1.43 18.02
C VAL A 75 -8.58 -2.38 17.36
N THR A 76 -7.61 -2.86 18.11
CA THR A 76 -6.50 -3.67 17.60
C THR A 76 -6.38 -4.92 18.46
N LEU A 77 -6.64 -6.09 17.89
CA LEU A 77 -6.58 -7.37 18.57
C LEU A 77 -5.52 -8.27 17.94
N TYR A 78 -4.48 -8.60 18.71
CA TYR A 78 -3.37 -9.44 18.29
C TYR A 78 -3.40 -10.77 19.02
N TYR A 79 -3.36 -11.88 18.28
CA TYR A 79 -3.15 -13.24 18.80
C TYR A 79 -1.72 -13.68 18.55
N ARG A 80 -1.07 -14.26 19.55
CA ARG A 80 0.26 -14.87 19.44
C ARG A 80 0.14 -16.24 18.79
N ILE A 81 -0.34 -16.28 17.55
CA ILE A 81 -0.48 -17.45 16.72
C ILE A 81 -0.31 -17.06 15.25
N GLY A 82 0.59 -17.71 14.55
CA GLY A 82 0.88 -17.47 13.15
C GLY A 82 1.36 -18.74 12.48
N SER A 83 1.84 -18.65 11.26
CA SER A 83 2.17 -19.82 10.43
C SER A 83 3.29 -20.69 11.02
N LYS A 84 4.18 -20.16 11.87
CA LYS A 84 5.21 -20.98 12.55
C LYS A 84 4.63 -22.10 13.42
N HIS A 85 3.37 -21.98 13.84
CA HIS A 85 2.70 -22.98 14.69
C HIS A 85 2.04 -24.11 13.88
N GLU A 86 2.04 -23.99 12.55
CA GLU A 86 1.36 -24.92 11.66
C GLU A 86 2.08 -26.28 11.58
N PRO A 87 1.37 -27.38 11.84
CA PRO A 87 1.98 -28.69 11.70
C PRO A 87 2.12 -29.08 10.21
N ARG A 88 2.95 -30.07 9.96
CA ARG A 88 3.12 -30.63 8.61
C ARG A 88 1.80 -31.10 8.02
N GLY A 89 1.59 -30.79 6.74
CA GLY A 89 0.35 -31.06 6.01
C GLY A 89 -0.83 -30.15 6.37
N ARG A 90 -0.54 -29.00 6.98
CA ARG A 90 -1.52 -28.00 7.40
C ARG A 90 -0.98 -26.56 7.22
N THR A 91 -0.14 -26.31 6.21
CA THR A 91 0.31 -24.96 5.91
C THR A 91 -0.84 -24.09 5.42
N GLY A 92 -0.84 -22.82 5.82
CA GLY A 92 -1.91 -21.86 5.53
C GLY A 92 -3.08 -21.87 6.53
N PHE A 93 -3.03 -22.66 7.61
CA PHE A 93 -4.12 -22.74 8.58
C PHE A 93 -4.31 -21.47 9.38
N ALA A 94 -3.24 -20.83 9.82
CA ALA A 94 -3.34 -19.58 10.55
C ALA A 94 -4.02 -18.50 9.69
N HIS A 95 -3.66 -18.43 8.41
CA HIS A 95 -4.25 -17.50 7.44
C HIS A 95 -5.69 -17.89 7.07
N LEU A 96 -5.97 -19.17 6.83
CA LEU A 96 -7.35 -19.64 6.63
C LEU A 96 -8.24 -19.30 7.83
N TYR A 97 -7.67 -19.37 9.04
CA TYR A 97 -8.38 -18.98 10.25
C TYR A 97 -8.66 -17.49 10.32
N GLU A 98 -7.74 -16.63 9.88
CA GLU A 98 -7.98 -15.20 9.72
C GLU A 98 -9.26 -14.96 8.90
N HIS A 99 -9.38 -15.63 7.74
CA HIS A 99 -10.58 -15.55 6.88
C HIS A 99 -11.84 -16.09 7.56
N LEU A 100 -11.75 -17.17 8.31
CA LEU A 100 -12.90 -17.75 9.02
C LEU A 100 -13.44 -16.80 10.10
N PHE A 101 -12.62 -15.98 10.71
CA PHE A 101 -13.05 -14.98 11.68
C PHE A 101 -13.93 -13.88 11.05
N PHE A 102 -13.76 -13.57 9.77
CA PHE A 102 -14.66 -12.66 9.03
C PHE A 102 -15.95 -13.33 8.59
N GLY A 103 -15.98 -14.66 8.56
CA GLY A 103 -17.17 -15.45 8.20
C GLY A 103 -18.35 -15.35 9.18
N GLY A 104 -18.22 -14.58 10.25
CA GLY A 104 -19.21 -14.40 11.32
C GLY A 104 -19.10 -15.45 12.43
N SER A 105 -19.70 -15.13 13.58
CA SER A 105 -19.73 -15.93 14.81
C SER A 105 -21.16 -16.39 15.12
N GLU A 106 -21.38 -17.03 16.27
CA GLU A 106 -22.69 -17.64 16.62
C GLU A 106 -23.78 -16.60 16.86
N ASN A 107 -23.41 -15.36 17.29
CA ASN A 107 -24.37 -14.27 17.49
C ASN A 107 -24.24 -13.16 16.43
N VAL A 108 -23.21 -13.22 15.57
CA VAL A 108 -22.94 -12.24 14.50
C VAL A 108 -22.83 -12.98 13.16
N PRO A 109 -23.92 -13.10 12.41
CA PRO A 109 -23.93 -13.89 11.14
C PRO A 109 -22.97 -13.39 10.05
N SER A 110 -22.66 -12.10 10.06
CA SER A 110 -21.70 -11.45 9.16
C SER A 110 -20.90 -10.43 9.98
N PHE A 111 -19.57 -10.50 9.94
CA PHE A 111 -18.71 -9.62 10.72
C PHE A 111 -18.69 -8.20 10.13
N ASP A 112 -18.59 -8.06 8.81
CA ASP A 112 -18.41 -6.75 8.17
C ASP A 112 -19.68 -5.89 8.18
N LYS A 113 -20.88 -6.50 8.05
CA LYS A 113 -22.14 -5.76 7.89
C LYS A 113 -22.44 -4.78 9.04
N PRO A 114 -22.40 -5.19 10.33
CA PRO A 114 -22.65 -4.27 11.43
C PRO A 114 -21.59 -3.17 11.53
N LEU A 115 -20.32 -3.49 11.25
CA LEU A 115 -19.21 -2.54 11.35
C LEU A 115 -19.24 -1.49 10.23
N GLU A 116 -19.48 -1.88 8.97
CA GLU A 116 -19.66 -0.91 7.88
C GLU A 116 -20.85 0.02 8.14
N ALA A 117 -21.98 -0.54 8.60
CA ALA A 117 -23.15 0.27 8.99
C ALA A 117 -22.89 1.21 10.18
N ALA A 118 -21.96 0.83 11.06
CA ALA A 118 -21.51 1.64 12.19
C ALA A 118 -20.47 2.69 11.79
N GLY A 119 -19.94 2.66 10.57
CA GLY A 119 -18.94 3.61 10.07
C GLY A 119 -17.49 3.16 10.27
N SER A 120 -17.24 1.87 10.46
CA SER A 120 -15.87 1.33 10.45
C SER A 120 -15.19 1.52 9.09
N THR A 121 -13.91 1.83 9.09
CA THR A 121 -13.18 2.17 7.84
C THR A 121 -12.00 1.27 7.54
N THR A 122 -11.36 0.70 8.55
CA THR A 122 -10.13 -0.10 8.41
C THR A 122 -10.31 -1.53 8.90
N THR A 123 -11.53 -2.09 8.79
CA THR A 123 -11.78 -3.48 9.16
C THR A 123 -10.93 -4.41 8.30
N ASN A 124 -9.96 -5.08 8.91
CA ASN A 124 -9.03 -5.95 8.21
C ASN A 124 -8.35 -6.93 9.18
N GLY A 125 -7.70 -7.95 8.62
CA GLY A 125 -6.84 -8.89 9.34
C GLY A 125 -5.52 -9.08 8.61
N SER A 126 -4.53 -9.65 9.29
CA SER A 126 -3.31 -10.14 8.66
C SER A 126 -2.67 -11.26 9.47
N THR A 127 -2.01 -12.17 8.76
CA THR A 127 -1.27 -13.28 9.34
C THR A 127 0.18 -13.23 8.91
N TRP A 128 1.09 -13.40 9.90
CA TRP A 128 2.51 -13.58 9.68
C TRP A 128 3.00 -14.85 10.37
N TYR A 129 4.30 -15.06 10.40
CA TYR A 129 4.91 -16.22 11.05
C TYR A 129 4.53 -16.33 12.53
N ASP A 130 4.45 -15.20 13.26
CA ASP A 130 4.36 -15.15 14.71
C ASP A 130 2.98 -14.80 15.26
N ARG A 131 2.16 -14.13 14.45
CA ARG A 131 0.90 -13.57 14.90
C ARG A 131 -0.18 -13.60 13.81
N THR A 132 -1.44 -13.58 14.27
CA THR A 132 -2.62 -13.18 13.49
C THR A 132 -3.25 -12.01 14.21
N ASN A 133 -3.61 -10.95 13.49
CA ASN A 133 -4.23 -9.78 14.11
C ASN A 133 -5.41 -9.27 13.32
N TYR A 134 -6.26 -8.55 14.03
CA TYR A 134 -7.44 -7.88 13.49
C TYR A 134 -7.41 -6.41 13.89
N VAL A 135 -7.80 -5.56 12.97
CA VAL A 135 -7.83 -4.12 13.16
C VAL A 135 -9.12 -3.55 12.62
N GLU A 136 -9.71 -2.63 13.35
CA GLU A 136 -10.83 -1.82 12.90
C GLU A 136 -10.73 -0.43 13.53
N THR A 137 -11.14 0.60 12.80
CA THR A 137 -11.26 1.94 13.32
C THR A 137 -12.72 2.33 13.26
N VAL A 138 -13.30 2.62 14.40
CA VAL A 138 -14.73 2.91 14.56
C VAL A 138 -14.94 4.29 15.17
N PRO A 139 -16.04 4.97 14.85
CA PRO A 139 -16.47 6.15 15.62
C PRO A 139 -16.68 5.78 17.10
N THR A 140 -16.43 6.72 18.02
CA THR A 140 -16.58 6.49 19.47
C THR A 140 -17.93 5.88 19.85
N GLY A 141 -19.03 6.28 19.18
CA GLY A 141 -20.36 5.72 19.38
C GLY A 141 -20.54 4.25 18.99
N ALA A 142 -19.61 3.69 18.22
CA ALA A 142 -19.63 2.30 17.78
C ALA A 142 -18.70 1.38 18.59
N LEU A 143 -17.93 1.90 19.56
CA LEU A 143 -16.97 1.12 20.34
C LEU A 143 -17.61 -0.06 21.09
N ASP A 144 -18.79 0.12 21.71
CA ASP A 144 -19.48 -0.97 22.43
C ASP A 144 -19.84 -2.12 21.46
N LEU A 145 -20.26 -1.79 20.23
CA LEU A 145 -20.52 -2.77 19.16
C LEU A 145 -19.24 -3.48 18.72
N ALA A 146 -18.14 -2.76 18.46
CA ALA A 146 -16.88 -3.34 18.07
C ALA A 146 -16.35 -4.33 19.12
N LEU A 147 -16.36 -3.96 20.39
CA LEU A 147 -15.97 -4.85 21.49
C LEU A 147 -16.88 -6.08 21.62
N PHE A 148 -18.18 -5.91 21.43
CA PHE A 148 -19.10 -7.05 21.35
C PHE A 148 -18.70 -8.00 20.23
N MET A 149 -18.43 -7.49 19.03
CA MET A 149 -18.12 -8.31 17.87
C MET A 149 -16.77 -9.04 18.01
N GLU A 150 -15.74 -8.35 18.50
CA GLU A 150 -14.44 -8.95 18.79
C GLU A 150 -14.54 -10.05 19.85
N SER A 151 -15.29 -9.80 20.92
CA SER A 151 -15.50 -10.79 21.97
C SER A 151 -16.33 -11.99 21.50
N ASP A 152 -17.29 -11.77 20.59
CA ASP A 152 -18.12 -12.86 20.05
C ASP A 152 -17.31 -13.79 19.15
N ARG A 153 -16.45 -13.24 18.29
CA ARG A 153 -15.57 -14.11 17.50
C ARG A 153 -14.47 -14.77 18.34
N MET A 154 -13.99 -14.14 19.42
CA MET A 154 -13.02 -14.77 20.33
C MET A 154 -13.64 -15.94 21.11
N GLY A 155 -14.85 -15.79 21.62
CA GLY A 155 -15.48 -16.76 22.53
C GLY A 155 -16.53 -17.66 21.91
N HIS A 156 -17.15 -17.27 20.79
CA HIS A 156 -18.35 -17.91 20.21
C HIS A 156 -18.27 -18.13 18.71
N LEU A 157 -17.08 -18.46 18.19
CA LEU A 157 -16.86 -18.71 16.76
C LEU A 157 -17.27 -20.11 16.32
N LEU A 158 -16.90 -21.13 17.10
CA LEU A 158 -16.83 -22.53 16.62
C LEU A 158 -18.15 -23.09 16.10
N GLY A 159 -19.30 -22.73 16.72
CA GLY A 159 -20.62 -23.19 16.27
C GLY A 159 -21.03 -22.57 14.94
N ALA A 160 -20.48 -21.42 14.60
CA ALA A 160 -20.74 -20.75 13.34
C ALA A 160 -19.89 -21.26 12.16
N VAL A 161 -18.78 -21.97 12.43
CA VAL A 161 -17.91 -22.55 11.40
C VAL A 161 -18.54 -23.85 10.88
N THR A 162 -19.18 -23.74 9.71
CA THR A 162 -19.80 -24.84 8.97
C THR A 162 -18.91 -25.34 7.83
N GLN A 163 -19.24 -26.52 7.25
CA GLN A 163 -18.52 -27.02 6.09
C GLN A 163 -18.59 -26.03 4.91
N ASP A 164 -19.78 -25.46 4.67
CA ASP A 164 -19.98 -24.49 3.57
C ASP A 164 -19.09 -23.23 3.74
N LYS A 165 -19.01 -22.70 4.97
CA LYS A 165 -18.11 -21.55 5.28
C LYS A 165 -16.64 -21.92 5.10
N LEU A 166 -16.23 -23.11 5.53
CA LEU A 166 -14.87 -23.59 5.34
C LEU A 166 -14.53 -23.74 3.86
N ASP A 167 -15.40 -24.37 3.07
CA ASP A 167 -15.17 -24.58 1.64
C ASP A 167 -15.11 -23.24 0.89
N LYS A 168 -15.95 -22.30 1.28
CA LYS A 168 -15.97 -20.94 0.74
C LYS A 168 -14.68 -20.19 1.05
N GLN A 169 -14.28 -20.11 2.31
CA GLN A 169 -13.06 -19.37 2.69
C GLN A 169 -11.81 -20.04 2.14
N ARG A 170 -11.75 -21.37 2.05
CA ARG A 170 -10.71 -22.09 1.34
C ARG A 170 -10.59 -21.60 -0.12
N SER A 171 -11.71 -21.50 -0.83
CA SER A 171 -11.72 -21.03 -2.22
C SER A 171 -11.21 -19.58 -2.34
N VAL A 172 -11.57 -18.72 -1.38
CA VAL A 172 -11.08 -17.32 -1.34
C VAL A 172 -9.56 -17.28 -1.13
N VAL A 173 -9.02 -18.01 -0.15
CA VAL A 173 -7.56 -18.10 0.11
C VAL A 173 -6.80 -18.66 -1.10
N GLN A 174 -7.37 -19.70 -1.76
CA GLN A 174 -6.78 -20.24 -2.98
C GLN A 174 -6.78 -19.24 -4.14
N ASN A 175 -7.80 -18.40 -4.25
CA ASN A 175 -7.84 -17.33 -5.26
C ASN A 175 -6.84 -16.25 -4.96
N GLU A 176 -6.65 -15.88 -3.70
CA GLU A 176 -5.62 -14.97 -3.25
C GLU A 176 -4.22 -15.50 -3.60
N LYS A 177 -3.95 -16.76 -3.29
CA LYS A 177 -2.70 -17.41 -3.69
C LYS A 177 -2.49 -17.35 -5.20
N ARG A 178 -3.50 -17.70 -6.02
CA ARG A 178 -3.41 -17.61 -7.49
C ARG A 178 -3.12 -16.18 -7.96
N GLN A 179 -3.72 -15.18 -7.29
CA GLN A 179 -3.45 -13.78 -7.61
C GLN A 179 -2.01 -13.39 -7.32
N GLY A 180 -1.48 -13.76 -6.14
CA GLY A 180 -0.08 -13.51 -5.78
C GLY A 180 0.89 -14.24 -6.71
N ASP A 181 0.63 -15.53 -6.99
CA ASP A 181 1.41 -16.34 -7.90
C ASP A 181 1.43 -15.78 -9.36
N ASN A 182 0.38 -15.06 -9.76
CA ASN A 182 0.27 -14.47 -11.10
C ASN A 182 0.99 -13.13 -11.27
N GLU A 183 1.40 -12.48 -10.18
CA GLU A 183 2.19 -11.25 -10.24
C GLU A 183 3.63 -11.55 -10.70
N PRO A 184 4.30 -10.61 -11.38
CA PRO A 184 5.73 -10.73 -11.68
C PRO A 184 6.56 -10.94 -10.42
N TYR A 185 7.51 -11.88 -10.45
CA TYR A 185 8.33 -12.30 -9.31
C TYR A 185 7.54 -12.91 -8.14
N GLY A 186 6.23 -13.17 -8.27
CA GLY A 186 5.36 -13.63 -7.18
C GLY A 186 5.78 -14.94 -6.52
N LEU A 187 6.56 -15.78 -7.22
CA LEU A 187 7.06 -17.07 -6.70
C LEU A 187 8.40 -16.97 -5.98
N ALA A 188 9.07 -15.83 -6.01
CA ALA A 188 10.41 -15.68 -5.45
C ALA A 188 10.43 -15.81 -3.92
N GLU A 189 9.37 -15.36 -3.22
CA GLU A 189 9.27 -15.46 -1.77
C GLU A 189 9.33 -16.92 -1.29
N TYR A 190 8.63 -17.82 -1.98
CA TYR A 190 8.66 -19.24 -1.67
C TYR A 190 10.08 -19.82 -1.81
N ALA A 191 10.77 -19.44 -2.89
CA ALA A 191 12.13 -19.88 -3.14
C ALA A 191 13.12 -19.38 -2.07
N VAL A 192 12.92 -18.18 -1.51
CA VAL A 192 13.75 -17.63 -0.42
C VAL A 192 13.54 -18.43 0.87
N GLY A 193 12.30 -18.70 1.28
CA GLY A 193 12.00 -19.53 2.44
C GLY A 193 12.60 -20.94 2.33
N GLU A 194 12.42 -21.55 1.17
CA GLU A 194 12.99 -22.88 0.87
C GLU A 194 14.52 -22.90 0.86
N GLY A 195 15.16 -21.84 0.40
CA GLY A 195 16.61 -21.72 0.29
C GLY A 195 17.31 -21.40 1.61
N LEU A 196 16.66 -20.65 2.49
CA LEU A 196 17.22 -20.23 3.77
C LEU A 196 17.02 -21.27 4.88
N PHE A 197 15.90 -21.97 4.88
CA PHE A 197 15.51 -22.82 6.01
C PHE A 197 15.39 -24.28 5.61
N PRO A 198 15.89 -25.24 6.44
CA PRO A 198 15.71 -26.65 6.20
C PRO A 198 14.23 -27.06 6.38
N VAL A 199 13.85 -28.20 5.79
CA VAL A 199 12.55 -28.81 6.02
C VAL A 199 12.33 -29.02 7.52
N GLY A 200 11.20 -28.58 8.03
CA GLY A 200 10.86 -28.62 9.45
C GLY A 200 11.19 -27.33 10.23
N HIS A 201 11.88 -26.35 9.63
CA HIS A 201 12.08 -25.06 10.29
C HIS A 201 10.80 -24.21 10.23
N PRO A 202 10.30 -23.64 11.33
CA PRO A 202 8.98 -22.99 11.39
C PRO A 202 8.79 -21.80 10.43
N TYR A 203 9.86 -21.14 10.00
CA TYR A 203 9.83 -20.00 9.07
C TYR A 203 10.08 -20.38 7.59
N ARG A 204 10.06 -21.70 7.26
CA ARG A 204 10.34 -22.17 5.91
C ARG A 204 9.17 -21.97 4.94
N HIS A 205 7.96 -22.38 5.35
CA HIS A 205 6.78 -22.30 4.50
C HIS A 205 6.15 -20.91 4.51
N SER A 206 5.41 -20.59 3.47
CA SER A 206 4.72 -19.28 3.38
C SER A 206 3.47 -19.25 4.28
N THR A 207 3.05 -18.06 4.64
CA THR A 207 1.81 -17.85 5.43
C THR A 207 0.55 -18.20 4.65
N ILE A 208 0.58 -18.08 3.32
CA ILE A 208 -0.55 -18.47 2.46
C ILE A 208 -0.70 -19.99 2.37
N GLY A 209 0.38 -20.75 2.60
CA GLY A 209 0.42 -22.20 2.54
C GLY A 209 0.40 -22.79 1.12
N SER A 210 0.35 -24.14 1.05
CA SER A 210 0.24 -24.88 -0.20
C SER A 210 -1.23 -25.13 -0.59
N MET A 211 -1.50 -25.24 -1.89
CA MET A 211 -2.85 -25.65 -2.37
C MET A 211 -3.27 -27.00 -1.81
N ALA A 212 -2.32 -27.95 -1.71
CA ALA A 212 -2.59 -29.30 -1.23
C ALA A 212 -3.01 -29.33 0.25
N ASP A 213 -2.35 -28.53 1.09
CA ASP A 213 -2.65 -28.45 2.52
C ASP A 213 -3.98 -27.73 2.77
N LEU A 214 -4.26 -26.69 2.00
CA LEU A 214 -5.57 -26.01 2.02
C LEU A 214 -6.71 -26.94 1.64
N ASP A 215 -6.53 -27.77 0.58
CA ASP A 215 -7.52 -28.78 0.18
C ASP A 215 -7.72 -29.87 1.23
N ALA A 216 -6.67 -30.21 1.97
CA ALA A 216 -6.70 -31.20 3.03
C ALA A 216 -7.35 -30.71 4.33
N ALA A 217 -7.63 -29.40 4.47
CA ALA A 217 -8.21 -28.81 5.67
C ALA A 217 -9.63 -29.34 5.93
N SER A 218 -9.84 -30.06 7.04
CA SER A 218 -11.15 -30.55 7.47
C SER A 218 -11.78 -29.65 8.53
N LEU A 219 -13.10 -29.71 8.66
CA LEU A 219 -13.83 -28.98 9.72
C LEU A 219 -13.36 -29.41 11.13
N GLY A 220 -12.97 -30.69 11.29
CA GLY A 220 -12.42 -31.19 12.54
C GLY A 220 -11.08 -30.54 12.89
N ASP A 221 -10.16 -30.44 11.91
CA ASP A 221 -8.85 -29.83 12.08
C ASP A 221 -8.99 -28.34 12.44
N VAL A 222 -9.87 -27.64 11.72
CA VAL A 222 -10.14 -26.21 11.96
C VAL A 222 -10.68 -25.98 13.37
N ARG A 223 -11.63 -26.79 13.84
CA ARG A 223 -12.17 -26.68 15.20
C ARG A 223 -11.15 -27.02 16.28
N GLN A 224 -10.26 -27.98 16.00
CA GLN A 224 -9.20 -28.32 16.94
C GLN A 224 -8.16 -27.20 17.05
N TRP A 225 -7.76 -26.64 15.90
CA TRP A 225 -6.82 -25.51 15.84
C TRP A 225 -7.27 -24.33 16.71
N PHE A 226 -8.56 -23.95 16.62
CA PHE A 226 -9.11 -22.92 17.48
C PHE A 226 -8.95 -23.21 18.96
N LYS A 227 -9.34 -24.43 19.37
CA LYS A 227 -9.29 -24.84 20.77
C LYS A 227 -7.88 -24.85 21.34
N ASP A 228 -6.89 -25.13 20.49
CA ASP A 228 -5.51 -25.26 20.90
C ASP A 228 -4.79 -23.92 20.97
N HIS A 229 -5.25 -22.90 20.22
CA HIS A 229 -4.48 -21.68 20.01
C HIS A 229 -5.19 -20.37 20.35
N TYR A 230 -6.52 -20.31 20.21
CA TYR A 230 -7.25 -19.05 20.43
C TYR A 230 -7.86 -19.00 21.83
N GLY A 231 -7.61 -17.89 22.53
CA GLY A 231 -8.13 -17.60 23.83
C GLY A 231 -7.64 -16.27 24.35
N PRO A 232 -8.31 -15.68 25.36
CA PRO A 232 -7.99 -14.35 25.88
C PRO A 232 -6.55 -14.25 26.45
N ASN A 233 -6.02 -15.32 27.01
CA ASN A 233 -4.65 -15.36 27.56
C ASN A 233 -3.56 -15.43 26.48
N ASN A 234 -3.92 -15.64 25.21
CA ASN A 234 -3.02 -15.62 24.05
C ASN A 234 -3.25 -14.39 23.16
N ALA A 235 -3.91 -13.36 23.69
CA ALA A 235 -4.29 -12.16 22.95
C ALA A 235 -3.91 -10.86 23.67
N VAL A 236 -3.69 -9.82 22.89
CA VAL A 236 -3.52 -8.44 23.34
C VAL A 236 -4.55 -7.58 22.65
N LEU A 237 -5.41 -6.89 23.43
CA LEU A 237 -6.37 -5.90 22.94
C LEU A 237 -5.81 -4.50 23.18
N VAL A 238 -5.70 -3.70 22.14
CA VAL A 238 -5.31 -2.28 22.25
C VAL A 238 -6.45 -1.40 21.75
N LEU A 239 -6.79 -0.39 22.53
CA LEU A 239 -7.77 0.63 22.21
C LEU A 239 -7.06 1.98 22.19
N ALA A 240 -6.93 2.58 21.02
CA ALA A 240 -6.24 3.85 20.82
C ALA A 240 -7.20 4.87 20.18
N GLY A 241 -7.31 6.06 20.76
CA GLY A 241 -8.18 7.11 20.23
C GLY A 241 -8.95 7.87 21.29
N ASP A 242 -10.15 8.35 20.97
CA ASP A 242 -10.99 9.13 21.87
C ASP A 242 -11.67 8.25 22.93
N VAL A 243 -10.85 7.65 23.77
CA VAL A 243 -11.22 6.78 24.90
C VAL A 243 -10.27 6.98 26.06
N ASP A 244 -10.65 6.51 27.24
CA ASP A 244 -9.79 6.40 28.42
C ASP A 244 -10.02 5.08 29.16
N ALA A 245 -9.07 4.67 30.00
CA ALA A 245 -9.11 3.40 30.69
C ALA A 245 -10.32 3.27 31.66
N ALA A 246 -10.78 4.35 32.22
CA ALA A 246 -11.94 4.35 33.14
C ALA A 246 -13.25 4.00 32.42
N THR A 247 -13.44 4.55 31.22
CA THR A 247 -14.59 4.27 30.35
C THR A 247 -14.52 2.88 29.72
N VAL A 248 -13.31 2.46 29.31
CA VAL A 248 -13.10 1.22 28.54
C VAL A 248 -13.14 -0.03 29.42
N ARG A 249 -12.56 0.01 30.63
CA ARG A 249 -12.46 -1.18 31.50
C ARG A 249 -13.81 -1.87 31.72
N PRO A 250 -14.90 -1.18 32.10
CA PRO A 250 -16.20 -1.83 32.26
C PRO A 250 -16.77 -2.47 31.01
N LEU A 251 -16.49 -1.90 29.83
CA LEU A 251 -16.91 -2.46 28.53
C LEU A 251 -16.13 -3.74 28.19
N VAL A 252 -14.81 -3.74 28.40
CA VAL A 252 -13.97 -4.93 28.21
C VAL A 252 -14.35 -6.02 29.20
N GLU A 253 -14.57 -5.71 30.48
CA GLU A 253 -15.05 -6.66 31.49
C GLU A 253 -16.43 -7.26 31.11
N LYS A 254 -17.34 -6.42 30.58
CA LYS A 254 -18.69 -6.83 30.15
C LYS A 254 -18.63 -7.85 29.00
N TRP A 255 -17.78 -7.60 27.99
CA TRP A 255 -17.82 -8.39 26.76
C TRP A 255 -16.84 -9.56 26.76
N PHE A 256 -15.67 -9.41 27.37
CA PHE A 256 -14.62 -10.42 27.36
C PHE A 256 -14.51 -11.20 28.68
N GLY A 257 -15.11 -10.72 29.76
CA GLY A 257 -14.90 -11.27 31.10
C GLY A 257 -15.47 -12.67 31.31
N ASP A 258 -16.49 -13.06 30.56
CA ASP A 258 -17.11 -14.39 30.61
C ASP A 258 -16.46 -15.43 29.70
N ILE A 259 -15.56 -15.00 28.81
CA ILE A 259 -14.82 -15.90 27.93
C ILE A 259 -13.80 -16.69 28.78
N PRO A 260 -13.86 -18.02 28.77
CA PRO A 260 -12.93 -18.82 29.56
C PRO A 260 -11.49 -18.66 29.08
N ARG A 261 -10.55 -18.73 30.03
CA ARG A 261 -9.13 -18.78 29.70
C ARG A 261 -8.86 -19.96 28.75
N GLY A 262 -8.13 -19.69 27.67
CA GLY A 262 -7.67 -20.71 26.73
C GLY A 262 -6.53 -21.56 27.29
N PRO A 263 -6.10 -22.61 26.58
CA PRO A 263 -4.91 -23.38 26.93
C PRO A 263 -3.66 -22.50 26.86
N GLU A 264 -2.60 -22.90 27.54
CA GLU A 264 -1.28 -22.32 27.33
C GLU A 264 -0.75 -22.81 25.97
N VAL A 265 -0.54 -21.86 25.05
CA VAL A 265 0.00 -22.17 23.72
C VAL A 265 1.47 -22.60 23.85
N GLN A 266 1.81 -23.74 23.28
CA GLN A 266 3.18 -24.22 23.28
C GLN A 266 4.08 -23.26 22.51
N LYS A 267 5.17 -22.85 23.13
CA LYS A 267 6.17 -22.00 22.48
C LYS A 267 6.89 -22.80 21.38
N VAL A 268 6.78 -22.30 20.17
CA VAL A 268 7.56 -22.83 19.04
C VAL A 268 8.89 -22.10 19.01
N GLU A 269 9.98 -22.85 19.23
CA GLU A 269 11.32 -22.28 19.19
C GLU A 269 11.88 -22.36 17.75
N ALA A 270 12.47 -21.26 17.31
CA ALA A 270 13.17 -21.15 16.04
C ALA A 270 14.46 -20.35 16.23
N ALA A 271 15.50 -20.77 15.56
CA ALA A 271 16.78 -20.06 15.61
C ALA A 271 17.20 -19.65 14.18
N PRO A 272 17.91 -18.53 14.04
CA PRO A 272 18.48 -18.16 12.74
C PRO A 272 19.38 -19.27 12.20
N VAL A 273 19.21 -19.59 10.92
CA VAL A 273 19.97 -20.66 10.25
C VAL A 273 21.24 -20.08 9.63
N THR A 274 22.37 -20.75 9.85
CA THR A 274 23.58 -20.49 9.07
C THR A 274 23.76 -21.65 8.08
N LEU A 275 23.71 -21.34 6.79
CA LEU A 275 23.92 -22.32 5.74
C LEU A 275 25.33 -22.92 5.84
N THR A 276 25.51 -24.20 5.50
CA THR A 276 26.82 -24.86 5.52
C THR A 276 27.77 -24.41 4.43
N ALA A 277 27.21 -23.89 3.32
CA ALA A 277 27.91 -23.32 2.17
C ALA A 277 26.98 -22.35 1.45
N PRO A 278 27.50 -21.42 0.63
CA PRO A 278 26.66 -20.60 -0.24
C PRO A 278 25.81 -21.47 -1.16
N ALA A 279 24.53 -21.10 -1.28
CA ALA A 279 23.56 -21.80 -2.14
C ALA A 279 23.03 -20.87 -3.23
N LYS A 280 22.66 -21.45 -4.37
CA LYS A 280 22.09 -20.68 -5.51
C LYS A 280 20.82 -21.35 -6.03
N ARG A 281 19.88 -20.52 -6.48
CA ARG A 281 18.72 -20.98 -7.27
C ARG A 281 18.49 -20.03 -8.44
N GLU A 282 18.13 -20.60 -9.57
CA GLU A 282 17.72 -19.88 -10.78
C GLU A 282 16.24 -20.17 -11.02
N MET A 283 15.49 -19.13 -11.35
CA MET A 283 14.09 -19.21 -11.75
C MET A 283 13.89 -18.44 -13.05
N VAL A 284 12.93 -18.86 -13.85
CA VAL A 284 12.49 -18.14 -15.05
C VAL A 284 11.03 -17.74 -14.84
N ASP A 285 10.71 -16.48 -15.08
CA ASP A 285 9.35 -15.96 -14.92
C ASP A 285 9.03 -14.90 -16.00
N GLN A 286 7.75 -14.61 -16.17
CA GLN A 286 7.23 -13.56 -17.05
C GLN A 286 7.50 -12.18 -16.47
N VAL A 287 8.77 -11.80 -16.42
CA VAL A 287 9.28 -10.56 -15.82
C VAL A 287 10.09 -9.77 -16.87
N PRO A 288 10.17 -8.43 -16.77
CA PRO A 288 10.85 -7.62 -17.78
C PRO A 288 12.36 -7.57 -17.61
N VAL A 289 12.87 -7.74 -16.39
CA VAL A 289 14.30 -7.62 -16.06
C VAL A 289 14.75 -8.77 -15.16
N THR A 290 16.04 -9.07 -15.18
CA THR A 290 16.63 -10.04 -14.26
C THR A 290 16.70 -9.44 -12.87
N ARG A 291 16.08 -10.09 -11.90
CA ARG A 291 16.19 -9.76 -10.47
C ARG A 291 17.16 -10.70 -9.77
N ILE A 292 18.10 -10.15 -9.05
CA ILE A 292 19.10 -10.88 -8.28
C ILE A 292 18.94 -10.51 -6.80
N THR A 293 18.88 -11.51 -5.93
CA THR A 293 18.85 -11.28 -4.49
C THR A 293 19.97 -12.03 -3.75
N ARG A 294 20.38 -11.46 -2.62
CA ARG A 294 21.25 -12.08 -1.63
C ARG A 294 20.50 -12.13 -0.32
N ASN A 295 20.34 -13.32 0.23
CA ASN A 295 19.46 -13.57 1.35
C ASN A 295 20.22 -14.29 2.47
N TRP A 296 20.00 -13.84 3.73
CA TRP A 296 20.53 -14.45 4.94
C TRP A 296 19.42 -14.56 5.98
N SER A 297 19.49 -15.62 6.79
CA SER A 297 18.67 -15.69 7.99
C SER A 297 19.28 -14.77 9.05
N GLY A 298 18.49 -13.80 9.50
CA GLY A 298 18.87 -12.80 10.49
C GLY A 298 18.38 -13.11 11.92
N PRO A 299 18.77 -12.27 12.90
CA PRO A 299 18.30 -12.39 14.26
C PRO A 299 16.84 -11.99 14.41
N GLY A 300 16.23 -12.38 15.53
CA GLY A 300 14.87 -11.96 15.90
C GLY A 300 14.79 -10.53 16.39
N LEU A 301 13.55 -10.05 16.52
CA LEU A 301 13.21 -8.65 16.84
C LEU A 301 13.87 -8.13 18.14
N ASN A 302 14.08 -8.99 19.13
CA ASN A 302 14.63 -8.61 20.43
C ASN A 302 16.15 -8.82 20.54
N ASP A 303 16.83 -9.20 19.47
CA ASP A 303 18.29 -9.37 19.47
C ASP A 303 18.98 -7.99 19.47
N ALA A 304 20.11 -7.90 20.15
CA ALA A 304 20.88 -6.67 20.31
C ALA A 304 21.45 -6.13 18.98
N ASP A 305 21.66 -7.02 17.99
CA ASP A 305 22.18 -6.64 16.67
C ASP A 305 21.09 -6.12 15.73
N THR A 306 19.81 -6.38 16.00
CA THR A 306 18.70 -6.05 15.08
C THR A 306 18.64 -4.58 14.72
N PRO A 307 18.70 -3.60 15.65
CA PRO A 307 18.70 -2.19 15.27
C PRO A 307 19.91 -1.80 14.40
N ALA A 308 21.09 -2.37 14.68
CA ALA A 308 22.31 -2.09 13.91
C ALA A 308 22.23 -2.68 12.48
N LEU A 309 21.62 -3.85 12.33
CA LEU A 309 21.37 -4.46 11.02
C LEU A 309 20.33 -3.69 10.20
N GLN A 310 19.25 -3.22 10.84
CA GLN A 310 18.26 -2.37 10.18
C GLN A 310 18.93 -1.10 9.64
N VAL A 311 19.71 -0.39 10.45
CA VAL A 311 20.47 0.80 10.02
C VAL A 311 21.51 0.45 8.95
N GLY A 312 22.24 -0.66 9.11
CA GLY A 312 23.28 -1.07 8.16
C GLY A 312 22.73 -1.42 6.78
N LEU A 313 21.61 -2.14 6.72
CA LEU A 313 20.93 -2.46 5.44
C LEU A 313 20.21 -1.24 4.86
N HIS A 314 19.71 -0.33 5.70
CA HIS A 314 19.17 0.95 5.23
C HIS A 314 20.26 1.79 4.54
N ILE A 315 21.48 1.83 5.07
CA ILE A 315 22.64 2.47 4.43
C ILE A 315 23.06 1.71 3.16
N LEU A 316 22.95 0.38 3.15
CA LEU A 316 23.34 -0.43 1.99
C LEU A 316 22.44 -0.17 0.78
N GLY A 317 21.13 -0.19 0.96
CA GLY A 317 20.18 -0.12 -0.18
C GLY A 317 18.80 0.47 0.17
N GLY A 318 18.62 1.08 1.34
CA GLY A 318 17.32 1.66 1.77
C GLY A 318 17.25 3.18 1.66
N LEU A 319 18.37 3.90 1.84
CA LEU A 319 18.45 5.34 1.63
C LEU A 319 18.46 5.68 0.15
N ALA A 320 17.96 6.84 -0.22
CA ALA A 320 18.11 7.38 -1.58
C ALA A 320 19.59 7.64 -1.93
N SER A 321 20.42 7.90 -0.92
CA SER A 321 21.87 8.00 -1.02
C SER A 321 22.61 6.71 -0.67
N SER A 322 21.97 5.55 -0.78
CA SER A 322 22.54 4.25 -0.38
C SER A 322 23.75 3.85 -1.21
N ARG A 323 24.61 2.99 -0.66
CA ARG A 323 25.83 2.57 -1.34
C ARG A 323 25.59 1.78 -2.60
N LEU A 324 24.59 0.89 -2.61
CA LEU A 324 24.20 0.13 -3.81
C LEU A 324 23.70 1.06 -4.91
N ASP A 325 22.84 2.03 -4.54
CA ASP A 325 22.31 2.98 -5.52
C ASP A 325 23.43 3.84 -6.13
N ASN A 326 24.24 4.47 -5.28
CA ASN A 326 25.33 5.34 -5.73
C ASN A 326 26.33 4.63 -6.65
N VAL A 327 26.64 3.35 -6.40
CA VAL A 327 27.61 2.60 -7.21
C VAL A 327 26.96 1.97 -8.44
N LEU A 328 25.87 1.20 -8.25
CA LEU A 328 25.36 0.31 -9.30
C LEU A 328 24.32 0.97 -10.20
N VAL A 329 23.55 1.92 -9.65
CA VAL A 329 22.53 2.64 -10.42
C VAL A 329 23.11 3.92 -10.99
N ARG A 330 23.66 4.78 -10.14
CA ARG A 330 24.18 6.10 -10.54
C ARG A 330 25.54 6.02 -11.19
N GLY A 331 26.49 5.36 -10.55
CA GLY A 331 27.90 5.33 -10.98
C GLY A 331 28.12 4.45 -12.21
N GLU A 332 27.94 3.16 -12.06
CA GLU A 332 28.29 2.16 -13.07
C GLU A 332 27.12 1.81 -14.01
N GLN A 333 25.90 2.21 -13.69
CA GLN A 333 24.67 1.95 -14.45
C GLN A 333 24.47 0.47 -14.81
N LEU A 334 24.76 -0.42 -13.86
CA LEU A 334 24.57 -1.86 -13.99
C LEU A 334 23.17 -2.30 -13.58
N ALA A 335 22.48 -1.50 -12.80
CA ALA A 335 21.15 -1.76 -12.27
C ALA A 335 20.18 -0.62 -12.62
N VAL A 336 18.89 -0.94 -12.69
CA VAL A 336 17.81 0.03 -12.78
C VAL A 336 17.25 0.35 -11.40
N SER A 337 17.34 -0.59 -10.46
CA SER A 337 16.96 -0.40 -9.05
C SER A 337 17.75 -1.32 -8.14
N VAL A 338 17.91 -0.89 -6.89
CA VAL A 338 18.50 -1.67 -5.79
C VAL A 338 17.72 -1.45 -4.52
N THR A 339 17.70 -2.47 -3.64
CA THR A 339 17.14 -2.35 -2.30
C THR A 339 17.94 -3.20 -1.32
N ALA A 340 17.92 -2.84 -0.04
CA ALA A 340 18.35 -3.73 1.03
C ALA A 340 17.52 -3.48 2.28
N SER A 341 17.16 -4.55 3.00
CA SER A 341 16.33 -4.47 4.19
C SER A 341 16.60 -5.60 5.17
N ALA A 342 16.35 -5.31 6.45
CA ALA A 342 16.25 -6.30 7.52
C ALA A 342 14.80 -6.37 7.98
N MET A 343 14.19 -7.54 7.92
CA MET A 343 12.82 -7.82 8.35
C MET A 343 12.87 -8.76 9.55
N PRO A 344 12.99 -8.26 10.79
CA PRO A 344 12.98 -9.08 11.97
C PRO A 344 11.56 -9.53 12.32
N PHE A 345 11.38 -10.82 12.60
CA PHE A 345 10.21 -11.40 13.24
C PHE A 345 10.54 -11.74 14.70
N GLU A 346 9.63 -12.39 15.42
CA GLU A 346 9.83 -12.61 16.86
C GLU A 346 11.19 -13.30 17.17
N GLN A 347 11.55 -14.34 16.42
CA GLN A 347 12.72 -15.15 16.72
C GLN A 347 13.78 -15.18 15.62
N VAL A 348 13.37 -14.99 14.37
CA VAL A 348 14.23 -15.04 13.17
C VAL A 348 13.90 -13.86 12.29
N GLY A 349 14.90 -13.28 11.62
CA GLY A 349 14.74 -12.25 10.62
C GLY A 349 15.15 -12.72 9.23
N PHE A 350 14.73 -11.98 8.21
CA PHE A 350 15.22 -12.07 6.85
C PHE A 350 16.06 -10.82 6.56
N LEU A 351 17.30 -11.06 6.16
CA LEU A 351 18.19 -9.99 5.67
C LEU A 351 18.31 -10.18 4.16
N GLN A 352 17.99 -9.15 3.40
CA GLN A 352 17.99 -9.21 1.95
C GLN A 352 18.65 -7.99 1.35
N ALA A 353 19.44 -8.21 0.29
CA ALA A 353 19.82 -7.20 -0.68
C ALA A 353 19.33 -7.64 -2.08
N GLN A 354 18.81 -6.71 -2.87
CA GLN A 354 18.22 -6.96 -4.18
C GLN A 354 18.76 -5.97 -5.20
N MET A 355 18.90 -6.44 -6.45
CA MET A 355 19.25 -5.64 -7.61
C MET A 355 18.42 -6.09 -8.81
N ASP A 356 17.81 -5.15 -9.51
CA ASP A 356 17.19 -5.35 -10.82
C ASP A 356 18.21 -4.92 -11.88
N VAL A 357 18.71 -5.89 -12.64
CA VAL A 357 19.79 -5.70 -13.59
C VAL A 357 19.30 -4.88 -14.80
N LYS A 358 20.06 -3.85 -15.19
CA LYS A 358 19.72 -3.04 -16.36
C LYS A 358 19.73 -3.90 -17.63
N PRO A 359 18.71 -3.79 -18.50
CA PRO A 359 18.68 -4.51 -19.76
C PRO A 359 19.94 -4.31 -20.60
N GLY A 360 20.47 -5.40 -21.17
CA GLY A 360 21.70 -5.37 -21.99
C GLY A 360 23.02 -5.39 -21.23
N VAL A 361 22.98 -5.35 -19.88
CA VAL A 361 24.17 -5.48 -19.03
C VAL A 361 24.55 -6.94 -18.85
N ASP A 362 25.86 -7.24 -18.86
CA ASP A 362 26.37 -8.56 -18.49
C ASP A 362 26.02 -8.90 -17.04
N ARG A 363 25.18 -9.90 -16.87
CA ARG A 363 24.71 -10.34 -15.55
C ARG A 363 25.86 -10.74 -14.62
N ALA A 364 26.87 -11.41 -15.12
CA ALA A 364 27.99 -11.87 -14.27
C ALA A 364 28.80 -10.68 -13.75
N LEU A 365 28.97 -9.62 -14.57
CA LEU A 365 29.56 -8.37 -14.13
C LEU A 365 28.69 -7.70 -13.05
N ALA A 366 27.39 -7.60 -13.29
CA ALA A 366 26.46 -6.98 -12.34
C ALA A 366 26.45 -7.74 -10.99
N GLU A 367 26.36 -9.07 -11.00
CA GLU A 367 26.45 -9.91 -9.80
C GLU A 367 27.75 -9.69 -9.04
N LYS A 368 28.87 -9.68 -9.74
CA LYS A 368 30.19 -9.48 -9.13
C LYS A 368 30.26 -8.11 -8.42
N ARG A 369 29.83 -7.05 -9.11
CA ARG A 369 29.86 -5.68 -8.54
C ARG A 369 28.92 -5.55 -7.36
N PHE A 370 27.74 -6.16 -7.43
CA PHE A 370 26.77 -6.21 -6.33
C PHE A 370 27.38 -6.84 -5.06
N ASP A 371 28.03 -7.99 -5.23
CA ASP A 371 28.71 -8.67 -4.12
C ASP A 371 29.89 -7.84 -3.58
N GLU A 372 30.65 -7.15 -4.45
CA GLU A 372 31.76 -6.29 -4.03
C GLU A 372 31.29 -5.08 -3.21
N VAL A 373 30.20 -4.42 -3.56
CA VAL A 373 29.65 -3.28 -2.79
C VAL A 373 29.17 -3.76 -1.40
N ILE A 374 28.47 -4.89 -1.34
CA ILE A 374 28.08 -5.49 -0.06
C ILE A 374 29.31 -5.79 0.80
N ALA A 375 30.32 -6.45 0.22
CA ALA A 375 31.55 -6.83 0.92
C ALA A 375 32.35 -5.59 1.38
N GLN A 376 32.34 -4.51 0.60
CA GLN A 376 32.97 -3.25 0.98
C GLN A 376 32.33 -2.65 2.24
N LEU A 377 30.99 -2.51 2.28
CA LEU A 377 30.31 -2.01 3.49
C LEU A 377 30.59 -2.90 4.71
N VAL A 378 30.56 -4.22 4.55
CA VAL A 378 30.84 -5.17 5.63
C VAL A 378 32.29 -5.03 6.16
N SER A 379 33.27 -4.83 5.26
CA SER A 379 34.69 -4.73 5.64
C SER A 379 35.06 -3.37 6.21
N GLU A 380 34.60 -2.27 5.61
CA GLU A 380 34.94 -0.91 6.00
C GLU A 380 34.04 -0.36 7.11
N GLY A 381 32.75 -0.73 7.09
CA GLY A 381 31.69 -0.14 7.91
C GLY A 381 31.15 1.17 7.33
N PRO A 382 30.05 1.68 7.89
CA PRO A 382 29.50 2.99 7.51
C PRO A 382 30.28 4.14 8.14
N THR A 383 30.11 5.33 7.57
CA THR A 383 30.57 6.59 8.14
C THR A 383 29.61 7.09 9.24
N GLU A 384 30.04 8.05 10.05
CA GLU A 384 29.20 8.68 11.07
C GLU A 384 28.00 9.41 10.45
N ASP A 385 28.20 10.07 9.29
CA ASP A 385 27.14 10.78 8.59
C ASP A 385 26.10 9.82 8.01
N GLU A 386 26.50 8.69 7.43
CA GLU A 386 25.56 7.65 6.96
C GLU A 386 24.71 7.10 8.10
N VAL A 387 25.31 6.79 9.25
CA VAL A 387 24.57 6.30 10.43
C VAL A 387 23.59 7.35 10.93
N ARG A 388 24.01 8.62 11.00
CA ARG A 388 23.15 9.72 11.45
C ARG A 388 22.00 9.95 10.47
N ARG A 389 22.24 9.96 9.16
CA ARG A 389 21.19 10.11 8.14
C ARG A 389 20.17 8.98 8.22
N ALA A 390 20.62 7.73 8.30
CA ALA A 390 19.75 6.59 8.43
C ALA A 390 18.89 6.65 9.72
N ALA A 391 19.51 7.02 10.86
CA ALA A 391 18.80 7.20 12.12
C ALA A 391 17.77 8.33 12.05
N THR A 392 18.10 9.47 11.44
CA THR A 392 17.18 10.62 11.27
C THR A 392 15.99 10.23 10.39
N SER A 393 16.24 9.52 9.28
CA SER A 393 15.18 8.98 8.39
C SER A 393 14.23 8.06 9.15
N THR A 394 14.77 7.11 9.92
CA THR A 394 13.97 6.19 10.75
C THR A 394 13.10 6.93 11.76
N VAL A 395 13.69 7.85 12.55
CA VAL A 395 12.92 8.61 13.56
C VAL A 395 11.87 9.52 12.93
N SER A 396 12.16 10.14 11.77
CA SER A 396 11.19 10.97 11.05
C SER A 396 10.00 10.15 10.53
N ALA A 397 10.24 8.91 10.08
CA ALA A 397 9.19 7.99 9.66
C ALA A 397 8.27 7.62 10.84
N GLU A 398 8.85 7.30 12.00
CA GLU A 398 8.07 6.99 13.22
C GLU A 398 7.24 8.17 13.72
N ILE A 399 7.77 9.40 13.66
CA ILE A 399 6.98 10.61 13.97
C ILE A 399 5.75 10.69 13.03
N GLY A 400 5.91 10.35 11.75
CA GLY A 400 4.81 10.30 10.79
C GLY A 400 3.75 9.26 11.15
N ALA A 401 4.15 8.09 11.61
CA ALA A 401 3.24 7.00 11.99
C ALA A 401 2.36 7.33 13.22
N LEU A 402 2.75 8.33 14.02
CA LEU A 402 1.91 8.81 15.15
C LEU A 402 0.65 9.58 14.71
N GLU A 403 0.41 9.79 13.44
CA GLU A 403 -0.83 10.40 12.96
C GLU A 403 -2.03 9.48 13.16
N ASP A 404 -1.87 8.16 12.91
CA ASP A 404 -2.96 7.21 12.91
C ASP A 404 -3.11 6.51 14.28
N VAL A 405 -4.35 6.37 14.76
CA VAL A 405 -4.63 5.63 16.00
C VAL A 405 -4.80 4.14 15.74
N GLY A 406 -5.38 3.77 14.60
CA GLY A 406 -5.71 2.40 14.20
C GLY A 406 -4.97 1.90 12.96
N GLY A 407 -5.46 0.81 12.38
CA GLY A 407 -4.84 0.16 11.23
C GLY A 407 -3.61 -0.67 11.61
N PHE A 408 -2.87 -1.13 10.58
CA PHE A 408 -1.70 -2.02 10.77
C PHE A 408 -0.41 -1.33 11.20
N SER A 409 -0.34 -0.01 11.11
CA SER A 409 0.85 0.80 11.42
C SER A 409 0.60 1.95 12.39
N GLY A 410 -0.62 2.08 12.90
CA GLY A 410 -0.96 3.14 13.85
C GLY A 410 -0.49 2.84 15.28
N LYS A 411 -0.78 3.77 16.19
CA LYS A 411 -0.40 3.70 17.61
C LYS A 411 -0.86 2.40 18.28
N GLY A 412 -2.06 1.92 17.92
CA GLY A 412 -2.60 0.66 18.44
C GLY A 412 -1.72 -0.55 18.08
N ALA A 413 -1.29 -0.65 16.84
CA ALA A 413 -0.42 -1.73 16.37
C ALA A 413 0.97 -1.68 17.02
N THR A 414 1.58 -0.48 17.12
CA THR A 414 2.88 -0.28 17.79
C THR A 414 2.87 -0.79 19.23
N LEU A 415 1.84 -0.44 20.01
CA LEU A 415 1.70 -0.90 21.40
C LEU A 415 1.41 -2.41 21.49
N ALA A 416 0.58 -2.94 20.57
CA ALA A 416 0.24 -4.36 20.52
C ALA A 416 1.47 -5.23 20.22
N GLU A 417 2.29 -4.86 19.24
CA GLU A 417 3.51 -5.59 18.88
C GLU A 417 4.56 -5.54 19.99
N GLY A 418 4.74 -4.36 20.61
CA GLY A 418 5.63 -4.22 21.77
C GLY A 418 5.22 -5.17 22.90
N GLN A 419 3.95 -5.22 23.25
CA GLN A 419 3.41 -6.12 24.27
C GLN A 419 3.51 -7.59 23.84
N LEU A 420 3.10 -7.91 22.60
CA LEU A 420 3.03 -9.29 22.12
C LEU A 420 4.41 -9.94 22.07
N TYR A 421 5.40 -9.28 21.47
CA TYR A 421 6.71 -9.86 21.20
C TYR A 421 7.73 -9.64 22.31
N SER A 422 7.55 -8.62 23.16
CA SER A 422 8.55 -8.19 24.13
C SER A 422 8.01 -8.07 25.55
N GLY A 423 6.69 -8.24 25.75
CA GLY A 423 6.05 -8.00 27.05
C GLY A 423 6.08 -6.53 27.50
N ASP A 424 6.37 -5.60 26.57
CA ASP A 424 6.49 -4.17 26.89
C ASP A 424 5.94 -3.31 25.75
N PRO A 425 4.76 -2.67 25.94
CA PRO A 425 4.18 -1.77 24.95
C PRO A 425 5.10 -0.61 24.57
N ALA A 426 6.00 -0.17 25.47
CA ALA A 426 6.91 0.95 25.24
C ALA A 426 8.22 0.54 24.54
N LYS A 427 8.34 -0.68 24.02
CA LYS A 427 9.55 -1.16 23.31
C LYS A 427 10.02 -0.19 22.23
N TYR A 428 9.11 0.40 21.46
CA TYR A 428 9.43 1.35 20.39
C TYR A 428 10.31 2.52 20.87
N LYS A 429 10.12 3.02 22.09
CA LYS A 429 10.95 4.11 22.65
C LYS A 429 12.40 3.66 22.84
N ARG A 430 12.62 2.43 23.33
CA ARG A 430 13.96 1.89 23.52
C ARG A 430 14.65 1.64 22.19
N ASP A 431 13.90 1.13 21.22
CA ASP A 431 14.42 0.85 19.88
C ASP A 431 14.84 2.14 19.18
N LEU A 432 14.03 3.19 19.23
CA LEU A 432 14.39 4.50 18.67
C LEU A 432 15.57 5.15 19.39
N ALA A 433 15.60 5.07 20.72
CA ALA A 433 16.74 5.57 21.49
C ALA A 433 18.03 4.79 21.14
N ARG A 434 17.91 3.47 20.91
CA ARG A 434 19.03 2.63 20.47
C ARG A 434 19.50 3.00 19.07
N VAL A 435 18.57 3.16 18.11
CA VAL A 435 18.88 3.61 16.74
C VAL A 435 19.61 4.96 16.76
N ALA A 436 19.13 5.91 17.54
CA ALA A 436 19.74 7.24 17.66
C ALA A 436 21.14 7.24 18.30
N ALA A 437 21.44 6.21 19.10
CA ALA A 437 22.74 6.06 19.80
C ALA A 437 23.72 5.13 19.09
N LEU A 438 23.37 4.58 17.92
CA LEU A 438 24.25 3.67 17.17
C LEU A 438 25.52 4.37 16.69
N THR A 439 26.62 3.65 16.79
CA THR A 439 27.91 4.07 16.26
C THR A 439 28.29 3.29 14.99
N PRO A 440 29.13 3.83 14.10
CA PRO A 440 29.66 3.11 12.94
C PRO A 440 30.30 1.76 13.30
N ALA A 441 31.00 1.68 14.44
CA ALA A 441 31.66 0.47 14.89
C ALA A 441 30.66 -0.64 15.24
N GLU A 442 29.54 -0.31 15.88
CA GLU A 442 28.48 -1.27 16.23
C GLU A 442 27.77 -1.77 14.97
N VAL A 443 27.42 -0.89 14.04
CA VAL A 443 26.81 -1.25 12.76
C VAL A 443 27.74 -2.17 11.96
N LYS A 444 29.02 -1.81 11.84
CA LYS A 444 30.03 -2.65 11.21
C LYS A 444 30.11 -4.04 11.84
N ALA A 445 30.17 -4.11 13.17
CA ALA A 445 30.29 -5.38 13.89
C ALA A 445 29.05 -6.28 13.66
N ALA A 446 27.87 -5.71 13.62
CA ALA A 446 26.63 -6.46 13.30
C ALA A 446 26.65 -6.97 11.85
N LEU A 447 26.96 -6.10 10.86
CA LEU A 447 27.08 -6.50 9.45
C LEU A 447 28.11 -7.62 9.27
N GLN A 448 29.28 -7.52 9.91
CA GLN A 448 30.32 -8.58 9.87
C GLN A 448 29.81 -9.89 10.46
N ARG A 449 29.07 -9.87 11.56
CA ARG A 449 28.56 -11.08 12.21
C ARG A 449 27.53 -11.82 11.35
N TRP A 450 26.71 -11.10 10.61
CA TRP A 450 25.55 -11.66 9.93
C TRP A 450 25.73 -11.81 8.41
N LEU A 451 26.32 -10.84 7.70
CA LEU A 451 26.44 -10.87 6.24
C LEU A 451 27.70 -11.59 5.74
N THR A 452 28.63 -12.01 6.62
CA THR A 452 29.75 -12.89 6.22
C THR A 452 29.36 -14.38 6.26
N ARG A 453 28.16 -14.71 6.73
CA ARG A 453 27.64 -16.08 6.71
C ARG A 453 27.37 -16.51 5.25
N PRO A 454 27.38 -17.83 4.97
CA PRO A 454 27.02 -18.30 3.64
C PRO A 454 25.67 -17.79 3.19
N VAL A 455 25.62 -17.22 1.98
CA VAL A 455 24.46 -16.54 1.39
C VAL A 455 23.61 -17.52 0.58
N PHE A 456 22.29 -17.32 0.56
CA PHE A 456 21.40 -17.87 -0.44
C PHE A 456 21.19 -16.83 -1.56
N ALA A 457 21.69 -17.11 -2.75
CA ALA A 457 21.56 -16.28 -3.94
C ALA A 457 20.40 -16.79 -4.80
N LEU A 458 19.44 -15.91 -5.09
CA LEU A 458 18.34 -16.20 -5.99
C LEU A 458 18.44 -15.26 -7.20
N ALA A 459 18.23 -15.81 -8.40
CA ALA A 459 18.03 -15.01 -9.60
C ALA A 459 16.74 -15.42 -10.30
N VAL A 460 15.94 -14.42 -10.69
CA VAL A 460 14.73 -14.59 -11.50
C VAL A 460 14.97 -13.90 -12.82
N THR A 461 14.95 -14.67 -13.93
CA THR A 461 15.26 -14.19 -15.26
C THR A 461 14.01 -14.12 -16.15
N PRO A 462 13.96 -13.21 -17.13
CA PRO A 462 12.89 -13.14 -18.11
C PRO A 462 12.72 -14.42 -18.93
N GLY A 463 11.48 -14.86 -19.13
CA GLY A 463 11.17 -16.00 -19.98
C GLY A 463 9.83 -16.64 -19.68
N GLU A 464 9.56 -17.80 -20.29
CA GLU A 464 8.39 -18.59 -19.97
C GLU A 464 8.55 -19.21 -18.57
N ARG A 465 7.57 -19.01 -17.70
CA ARG A 465 7.60 -19.45 -16.31
C ARG A 465 7.84 -20.96 -16.21
N THR A 466 8.87 -21.35 -15.46
CA THR A 466 9.22 -22.76 -15.24
C THR A 466 8.58 -23.33 -13.98
N GLU A 467 8.37 -22.51 -12.96
CA GLU A 467 7.83 -22.94 -11.68
C GLU A 467 6.30 -22.94 -11.69
N LYS A 468 5.71 -23.87 -10.95
CA LYS A 468 4.26 -23.96 -10.76
C LYS A 468 3.91 -23.51 -9.35
N GLY A 469 3.37 -22.32 -9.20
CA GLY A 469 2.96 -21.76 -7.90
C GLY A 469 2.04 -22.68 -7.10
N GLU A 470 1.20 -23.49 -7.76
CA GLU A 470 0.31 -24.48 -7.13
C GLU A 470 1.06 -25.51 -6.25
N THR A 471 2.32 -25.81 -6.58
CA THR A 471 3.15 -26.80 -5.83
C THR A 471 4.11 -26.14 -4.85
N MET A 472 4.05 -24.81 -4.71
CA MET A 472 4.93 -24.04 -3.82
C MET A 472 4.18 -23.48 -2.61
N GLY A 473 4.91 -22.96 -1.63
CA GLY A 473 4.36 -22.32 -0.44
C GLY A 473 4.21 -23.23 0.78
N GLY A 474 4.36 -24.54 0.61
CA GLY A 474 4.36 -25.51 1.70
C GLY A 474 5.78 -25.82 2.24
N TRP A 475 5.93 -27.00 2.82
CA TRP A 475 7.20 -27.46 3.40
C TRP A 475 8.25 -27.86 2.35
N GLY A 476 7.83 -28.10 1.09
CA GLY A 476 8.69 -28.52 -0.03
C GLY A 476 8.98 -30.01 -0.07
N ASP A 477 8.28 -30.81 0.70
CA ASP A 477 8.39 -32.28 0.72
C ASP A 477 7.03 -33.00 0.60
N GLU A 478 6.00 -32.31 0.15
CA GLU A 478 4.63 -32.78 0.02
C GLU A 478 4.53 -34.03 -0.88
N ALA A 479 5.45 -34.19 -1.83
CA ALA A 479 5.51 -35.37 -2.68
C ALA A 479 5.87 -36.65 -1.91
N THR A 480 6.69 -36.53 -0.85
CA THR A 480 7.17 -37.65 -0.01
C THR A 480 6.40 -37.73 1.33
N SER A 481 5.85 -36.62 1.77
CA SER A 481 5.06 -36.48 3.01
C SER A 481 3.76 -35.70 2.71
N PRO A 482 2.83 -36.30 1.96
CA PRO A 482 1.59 -35.63 1.53
C PRO A 482 0.71 -35.29 2.72
N ALA A 483 -0.08 -34.23 2.56
CA ALA A 483 -1.10 -33.82 3.51
C ALA A 483 -2.06 -34.98 3.83
N PRO A 484 -2.44 -35.20 5.11
CA PRO A 484 -3.43 -36.19 5.47
C PRO A 484 -4.75 -35.88 4.75
N LYS A 485 -5.32 -36.84 4.03
CA LYS A 485 -6.63 -36.65 3.40
C LYS A 485 -7.70 -36.49 4.49
N PRO A 486 -8.67 -35.59 4.31
CA PRO A 486 -9.79 -35.45 5.23
C PRO A 486 -10.49 -36.78 5.40
N ASP A 487 -10.75 -37.21 6.64
CA ASP A 487 -11.58 -38.39 6.89
C ASP A 487 -13.07 -38.00 6.68
N ALA A 488 -13.53 -38.12 5.46
CA ALA A 488 -14.91 -37.83 5.08
C ALA A 488 -15.95 -38.67 5.83
N ARG A 489 -15.52 -39.69 6.57
CA ARG A 489 -16.40 -40.62 7.32
C ARG A 489 -16.64 -40.16 8.76
N LYS A 490 -15.94 -39.16 9.25
CA LYS A 490 -16.14 -38.62 10.59
C LYS A 490 -16.77 -37.25 10.49
N PRO A 491 -18.11 -37.12 10.51
CA PRO A 491 -18.74 -35.81 10.61
C PRO A 491 -18.26 -35.14 11.89
N ALA A 492 -17.93 -33.85 11.79
CA ALA A 492 -17.55 -33.08 12.97
C ALA A 492 -18.66 -33.11 14.03
N ALA A 493 -18.30 -33.31 15.28
CA ALA A 493 -19.26 -33.38 16.38
C ALA A 493 -20.14 -32.12 16.41
N LYS A 494 -21.43 -32.29 16.68
CA LYS A 494 -22.32 -31.14 16.92
C LYS A 494 -21.85 -30.43 18.19
N LEU A 495 -21.64 -29.16 18.08
CA LEU A 495 -21.33 -28.31 19.24
C LEU A 495 -22.62 -27.91 19.93
N PRO A 496 -22.64 -27.76 21.27
CA PRO A 496 -23.76 -27.15 21.96
C PRO A 496 -23.97 -25.71 21.44
N PRO A 497 -25.23 -25.23 21.35
CA PRO A 497 -25.47 -23.84 20.96
C PRO A 497 -24.85 -22.88 21.97
N ALA A 498 -24.25 -21.80 21.48
CA ALA A 498 -23.74 -20.75 22.34
C ALA A 498 -24.86 -20.01 23.08
N PRO A 499 -24.53 -19.38 24.21
CA PRO A 499 -25.41 -18.40 24.83
C PRO A 499 -25.78 -17.31 23.82
N LYS A 500 -27.07 -16.94 23.78
CA LYS A 500 -27.51 -15.84 22.93
C LYS A 500 -27.00 -14.52 23.55
N ARG A 501 -26.29 -13.75 22.74
CA ARG A 501 -25.81 -12.41 23.07
C ARG A 501 -26.45 -11.41 22.10
N ALA A 502 -26.90 -10.27 22.61
CA ALA A 502 -27.51 -9.24 21.78
C ALA A 502 -26.47 -8.14 21.47
N ALA A 503 -26.36 -7.81 20.19
CA ALA A 503 -25.52 -6.69 19.76
C ALA A 503 -26.03 -5.38 20.39
N PRO A 504 -25.15 -4.55 20.95
CA PRO A 504 -25.53 -3.23 21.46
C PRO A 504 -25.86 -2.29 20.28
N PRO A 505 -26.72 -1.31 20.48
CA PRO A 505 -26.97 -0.30 19.46
C PRO A 505 -25.76 0.62 19.30
N VAL A 506 -25.56 1.16 18.10
CA VAL A 506 -24.58 2.23 17.87
C VAL A 506 -25.10 3.52 18.53
N ALA A 507 -24.32 4.11 19.42
CA ALA A 507 -24.64 5.39 20.01
C ALA A 507 -24.52 6.54 18.97
N PRO A 508 -25.12 7.71 19.21
CA PRO A 508 -24.99 8.85 18.31
C PRO A 508 -23.52 9.19 18.05
N VAL A 509 -23.20 9.40 16.77
CA VAL A 509 -21.88 9.83 16.29
C VAL A 509 -21.97 11.28 15.86
N ALA A 510 -21.04 12.12 16.31
CA ALA A 510 -20.97 13.52 15.88
C ALA A 510 -20.61 13.61 14.39
N ASP A 511 -21.19 14.58 13.71
CA ASP A 511 -20.81 14.88 12.32
C ASP A 511 -19.36 15.37 12.27
N LEU A 512 -18.72 15.19 11.11
CA LEU A 512 -17.33 15.60 10.88
C LEU A 512 -17.14 17.10 11.18
N ALA A 513 -16.23 17.42 12.06
CA ALA A 513 -15.66 18.75 12.24
C ALA A 513 -14.43 18.89 11.31
N PHE A 514 -14.68 19.26 10.04
CA PHE A 514 -13.57 19.44 9.09
C PHE A 514 -12.74 20.68 9.50
N PRO A 515 -11.38 20.62 9.44
CA PRO A 515 -10.53 21.72 9.84
C PRO A 515 -10.84 23.02 9.06
N GLN A 516 -10.72 24.17 9.74
CA GLN A 516 -10.83 25.47 9.08
C GLN A 516 -9.67 25.67 8.12
N VAL A 517 -9.97 26.17 6.92
CA VAL A 517 -8.99 26.48 5.89
C VAL A 517 -8.69 27.98 5.91
N GLU A 518 -7.47 28.34 6.31
CA GLU A 518 -6.97 29.70 6.20
C GLU A 518 -6.45 29.94 4.77
N ARG A 519 -6.77 31.10 4.18
CA ARG A 519 -6.38 31.46 2.82
C ARG A 519 -5.47 32.68 2.82
N ALA A 520 -4.40 32.62 2.01
CA ALA A 520 -3.48 33.72 1.77
C ALA A 520 -2.99 33.69 0.30
N GLN A 521 -2.11 34.62 -0.05
CA GLN A 521 -1.49 34.70 -1.36
C GLN A 521 -0.07 35.23 -1.20
N LEU A 522 0.89 34.68 -1.96
CA LEU A 522 2.24 35.23 -2.06
C LEU A 522 2.24 36.54 -2.87
N SER A 523 3.29 37.32 -2.71
CA SER A 523 3.50 38.60 -3.42
C SER A 523 3.46 38.46 -4.94
N ASN A 524 3.80 37.29 -5.49
CA ASN A 524 3.74 36.96 -6.92
C ASN A 524 2.41 36.37 -7.37
N GLY A 525 1.42 36.25 -6.48
CA GLY A 525 0.07 35.82 -6.83
C GLY A 525 -0.23 34.32 -6.62
N ILE A 526 0.72 33.50 -6.14
CA ILE A 526 0.44 32.08 -5.83
C ILE A 526 -0.52 31.98 -4.65
N PRO A 527 -1.70 31.37 -4.81
CA PRO A 527 -2.65 31.19 -3.70
C PRO A 527 -2.17 30.11 -2.72
N ILE A 528 -2.43 30.33 -1.44
CA ILE A 528 -2.10 29.43 -0.32
C ILE A 528 -3.38 29.03 0.39
N ALA A 529 -3.49 27.73 0.73
CA ALA A 529 -4.48 27.19 1.66
C ALA A 529 -3.75 26.46 2.80
N LEU A 530 -4.10 26.74 4.04
CA LEU A 530 -3.55 26.12 5.23
C LEU A 530 -4.66 25.55 6.11
N ALA A 531 -4.56 24.26 6.46
CA ALA A 531 -5.30 23.67 7.56
C ALA A 531 -4.35 23.32 8.71
N ARG A 532 -4.45 24.06 9.82
CA ARG A 532 -3.59 23.82 10.98
C ARG A 532 -4.00 22.57 11.73
N ARG A 533 -3.04 21.65 11.96
CA ARG A 533 -3.20 20.40 12.70
C ARG A 533 -1.98 20.16 13.59
N THR A 534 -2.21 19.98 14.90
CA THR A 534 -1.14 19.93 15.91
C THR A 534 -0.89 18.54 16.49
N ALA A 535 -1.42 17.49 15.85
CA ALA A 535 -1.32 16.11 16.35
C ALA A 535 0.12 15.59 16.37
N VAL A 536 0.92 15.95 15.36
CA VAL A 536 2.35 15.59 15.24
C VAL A 536 3.15 16.81 14.81
N PRO A 537 4.46 16.92 15.19
CA PRO A 537 5.31 18.05 14.80
C PRO A 537 5.83 17.91 13.35
N LYS A 538 4.90 17.71 12.41
CA LYS A 538 5.16 17.46 11.00
C LYS A 538 4.21 18.26 10.12
N LEU A 539 4.67 18.62 8.94
CA LEU A 539 3.88 19.31 7.92
C LEU A 539 3.97 18.60 6.58
N ILE A 540 2.92 18.75 5.81
CA ILE A 540 2.91 18.43 4.38
C ILE A 540 2.65 19.74 3.63
N VAL A 541 3.55 20.08 2.71
CA VAL A 541 3.42 21.20 1.78
C VAL A 541 3.31 20.66 0.38
N SER A 542 2.19 20.89 -0.30
CA SER A 542 1.97 20.51 -1.70
C SER A 542 2.00 21.74 -2.59
N LEU A 543 2.95 21.81 -3.50
CA LEU A 543 2.99 22.78 -4.59
C LEU A 543 2.48 22.07 -5.85
N SER A 544 1.29 22.43 -6.31
CA SER A 544 0.63 21.77 -7.44
C SER A 544 0.40 22.73 -8.59
N PHE A 545 0.51 22.22 -9.82
CA PHE A 545 0.39 23.00 -11.08
C PHE A 545 -0.76 22.47 -11.93
N ASP A 546 -1.46 23.35 -12.65
CA ASP A 546 -2.49 22.97 -13.63
C ASP A 546 -1.85 22.42 -14.91
N ALA A 547 -1.18 21.28 -14.77
CA ALA A 547 -0.49 20.53 -15.80
C ALA A 547 -1.01 19.08 -15.82
N GLY A 548 -0.27 18.11 -15.27
CA GLY A 548 -0.62 16.71 -15.24
C GLY A 548 -0.39 16.00 -16.58
N TYR A 549 -0.67 14.70 -16.65
CA TYR A 549 -0.38 13.90 -17.85
C TYR A 549 -1.22 14.30 -19.08
N ALA A 550 -2.39 14.94 -18.86
CA ALA A 550 -3.18 15.53 -19.95
C ALA A 550 -2.52 16.77 -20.60
N ALA A 551 -1.41 17.25 -20.07
CA ALA A 551 -0.62 18.33 -20.66
C ALA A 551 0.41 17.83 -21.69
N ASP A 552 0.62 16.52 -21.77
CA ASP A 552 1.47 15.91 -22.80
C ASP A 552 0.84 16.03 -24.16
N ALA A 553 1.66 16.23 -25.18
CA ALA A 553 1.19 16.11 -26.56
C ALA A 553 0.90 14.61 -26.86
N LEU A 554 -0.05 14.33 -27.74
CA LEU A 554 -0.46 12.96 -28.03
C LEU A 554 0.63 12.10 -28.66
N ASP A 555 1.62 12.71 -29.29
CA ASP A 555 2.78 12.08 -29.90
C ASP A 555 4.00 12.00 -28.97
N THR A 556 3.93 12.58 -27.76
CA THR A 556 4.98 12.56 -26.76
C THR A 556 4.45 12.25 -25.35
N PRO A 557 3.67 11.14 -25.18
CA PRO A 557 3.23 10.72 -23.86
C PRO A 557 4.40 10.39 -22.92
N GLY A 558 4.25 10.69 -21.62
CA GLY A 558 5.29 10.47 -20.62
C GLY A 558 6.25 11.64 -20.42
N THR A 559 6.09 12.73 -21.20
CA THR A 559 6.92 13.94 -21.02
C THR A 559 6.78 14.55 -19.64
N GLN A 560 5.54 14.68 -19.11
CA GLN A 560 5.31 15.19 -17.76
C GLN A 560 5.85 14.25 -16.70
N GLY A 561 5.69 12.93 -16.87
CA GLY A 561 6.24 11.95 -15.96
C GLY A 561 7.75 12.08 -15.84
N LEU A 562 8.48 11.92 -16.96
CA LEU A 562 9.94 12.01 -16.96
C LEU A 562 10.45 13.38 -16.52
N MET A 563 9.78 14.47 -16.87
CA MET A 563 10.14 15.82 -16.44
C MET A 563 10.05 15.97 -14.91
N LEU A 564 9.01 15.40 -14.28
CA LEU A 564 8.84 15.42 -12.83
C LEU A 564 9.90 14.57 -12.12
N GLU A 565 10.21 13.38 -12.65
CA GLU A 565 11.26 12.50 -12.13
C GLU A 565 12.66 13.14 -12.18
N MET A 566 12.87 14.09 -13.10
CA MET A 566 14.16 14.76 -13.25
C MET A 566 14.37 15.93 -12.27
N LEU A 567 13.36 16.36 -11.50
CA LEU A 567 13.46 17.61 -10.72
C LEU A 567 14.53 17.56 -9.62
N ASP A 568 14.66 16.43 -8.92
CA ASP A 568 15.63 16.21 -7.85
C ASP A 568 16.86 15.40 -8.29
N GLU A 569 16.98 15.16 -9.58
CA GLU A 569 18.18 14.58 -10.21
C GLU A 569 19.32 15.59 -10.47
N GLY A 570 19.31 16.66 -9.75
CA GLY A 570 20.28 17.70 -9.76
C GLY A 570 19.68 19.08 -10.00
N THR A 571 20.23 20.05 -9.32
CA THR A 571 19.95 21.47 -9.49
C THR A 571 21.17 22.19 -10.02
N THR A 572 21.08 23.50 -10.23
CA THR A 572 22.24 24.33 -10.59
C THR A 572 23.31 24.38 -9.47
N LYS A 573 23.02 23.85 -8.27
CA LYS A 573 23.92 23.93 -7.11
C LYS A 573 24.31 22.57 -6.55
N LEU A 574 23.41 21.59 -6.57
CA LEU A 574 23.54 20.29 -5.92
C LEU A 574 23.36 19.20 -6.96
N ASP A 575 24.15 18.14 -6.88
CA ASP A 575 23.87 16.90 -7.59
C ASP A 575 22.80 16.08 -6.86
N ALA A 576 22.33 15.00 -7.50
CA ALA A 576 21.26 14.16 -6.99
C ALA A 576 21.60 13.53 -5.63
N THR A 577 22.84 13.05 -5.45
CA THR A 577 23.30 12.49 -4.17
C THR A 577 23.27 13.53 -3.05
N GLN A 578 23.72 14.73 -3.33
CA GLN A 578 23.69 15.83 -2.37
C GLN A 578 22.26 16.25 -1.99
N ILE A 579 21.33 16.22 -2.95
CA ILE A 579 19.90 16.46 -2.68
C ILE A 579 19.35 15.38 -1.75
N ALA A 580 19.59 14.09 -2.05
CA ALA A 580 19.16 12.97 -1.22
C ALA A 580 19.73 13.06 0.20
N GLU A 581 21.02 13.29 0.34
CA GLU A 581 21.68 13.47 1.65
C GLU A 581 21.13 14.67 2.44
N ALA A 582 20.80 15.77 1.76
CA ALA A 582 20.22 16.94 2.41
C ALA A 582 18.81 16.61 2.96
N GLN A 583 17.97 15.91 2.20
CA GLN A 583 16.67 15.43 2.64
C GLN A 583 16.79 14.51 3.87
N GLU A 584 17.71 13.54 3.81
CA GLU A 584 17.94 12.57 4.88
C GLU A 584 18.44 13.26 6.18
N ARG A 585 19.35 14.23 6.07
CA ARG A 585 19.82 15.02 7.24
C ARG A 585 18.71 15.86 7.87
N LEU A 586 17.79 16.37 7.07
CA LEU A 586 16.64 17.16 7.53
C LEU A 586 15.48 16.30 8.07
N GLY A 587 15.50 14.97 7.84
CA GLY A 587 14.35 14.12 8.07
C GLY A 587 13.15 14.56 7.23
N ALA A 588 13.41 15.09 6.05
CA ALA A 588 12.43 15.56 5.08
C ALA A 588 12.36 14.62 3.87
N ALA A 589 11.24 14.68 3.16
CA ALA A 589 11.08 14.00 1.88
C ALA A 589 10.41 14.94 0.87
N ILE A 590 11.06 15.16 -0.26
CA ILE A 590 10.50 15.83 -1.43
C ILE A 590 10.10 14.74 -2.41
N THR A 591 8.84 14.70 -2.79
CA THR A 591 8.33 13.75 -3.77
C THR A 591 7.68 14.49 -4.92
N THR A 592 7.92 14.01 -6.13
CA THR A 592 7.33 14.54 -7.35
C THR A 592 6.29 13.56 -7.88
N GLY A 593 5.29 14.03 -8.58
CA GLY A 593 4.28 13.15 -9.15
C GLY A 593 3.20 13.89 -9.88
N GLY A 594 2.41 13.14 -10.63
CA GLY A 594 1.32 13.67 -11.41
C GLY A 594 0.04 12.86 -11.30
N SER A 595 -1.03 13.50 -11.65
CA SER A 595 -2.31 12.89 -12.01
C SER A 595 -2.61 13.26 -13.46
N ILE A 596 -3.76 12.83 -13.95
CA ILE A 596 -4.18 13.25 -15.30
C ILE A 596 -4.31 14.77 -15.41
N ASP A 597 -4.69 15.47 -14.33
CA ASP A 597 -4.98 16.92 -14.34
C ASP A 597 -3.90 17.80 -13.73
N ARG A 598 -3.04 17.26 -12.85
CA ARG A 598 -2.12 18.06 -12.03
C ARG A 598 -0.73 17.42 -11.95
N SER A 599 0.30 18.27 -11.97
CA SER A 599 1.66 17.94 -11.55
C SER A 599 1.88 18.50 -10.16
N SER A 600 2.49 17.74 -9.24
CA SER A 600 2.65 18.13 -7.85
C SER A 600 4.05 17.80 -7.35
N ILE A 601 4.60 18.71 -6.56
CA ILE A 601 5.79 18.48 -5.76
C ILE A 601 5.37 18.60 -4.29
N ASN A 602 5.60 17.56 -3.51
CA ASN A 602 5.17 17.49 -2.12
C ASN A 602 6.39 17.41 -1.21
N LEU A 603 6.40 18.24 -0.19
CA LEU A 603 7.38 18.23 0.87
C LEU A 603 6.71 17.71 2.15
N SER A 604 7.22 16.60 2.69
CA SER A 604 6.96 16.17 4.05
C SER A 604 8.14 16.57 4.91
N ALA A 605 7.94 17.39 5.94
CA ALA A 605 9.01 17.93 6.76
C ALA A 605 8.63 17.99 8.24
N LEU A 606 9.62 17.79 9.10
CA LEU A 606 9.50 18.10 10.52
C LEU A 606 9.33 19.61 10.71
N SER A 607 8.45 20.03 11.61
CA SER A 607 8.17 21.46 11.86
C SER A 607 9.45 22.25 12.18
N ALA A 608 10.39 21.64 12.91
CA ALA A 608 11.65 22.23 13.29
C ALA A 608 12.62 22.48 12.10
N ASN A 609 12.47 21.70 11.02
CA ASN A 609 13.35 21.72 9.84
C ASN A 609 12.66 22.34 8.61
N LEU A 610 11.46 22.92 8.76
CA LEU A 610 10.66 23.41 7.63
C LEU A 610 11.37 24.45 6.76
N GLY A 611 12.04 25.42 7.38
CA GLY A 611 12.73 26.49 6.63
C GLY A 611 13.75 25.95 5.62
N PRO A 612 14.78 25.22 6.05
CA PRO A 612 15.77 24.64 5.14
C PRO A 612 15.16 23.63 4.17
N SER A 613 14.11 22.90 4.56
CA SER A 613 13.41 21.96 3.67
C SER A 613 12.68 22.68 2.54
N LEU A 614 12.05 23.82 2.81
CA LEU A 614 11.41 24.66 1.78
C LEU A 614 12.44 25.30 0.83
N GLU A 615 13.63 25.68 1.32
CA GLU A 615 14.69 26.20 0.47
C GLU A 615 15.21 25.13 -0.49
N LEU A 616 15.37 23.90 -0.01
CA LEU A 616 15.74 22.75 -0.86
C LEU A 616 14.66 22.47 -1.90
N MET A 617 13.39 22.42 -1.49
CA MET A 617 12.24 22.24 -2.40
C MET A 617 12.20 23.33 -3.48
N ALA A 618 12.45 24.59 -3.10
CA ALA A 618 12.46 25.69 -4.05
C ALA A 618 13.59 25.57 -5.09
N ASP A 619 14.78 25.13 -4.70
CA ASP A 619 15.87 24.90 -5.66
C ASP A 619 15.55 23.72 -6.60
N VAL A 620 15.00 22.61 -6.10
CA VAL A 620 14.53 21.44 -6.87
C VAL A 620 13.46 21.84 -7.89
N VAL A 621 12.45 22.61 -7.49
CA VAL A 621 11.35 23.02 -8.37
C VAL A 621 11.79 24.06 -9.40
N ARG A 622 12.59 25.05 -9.00
CA ARG A 622 12.85 26.25 -9.79
C ARG A 622 14.11 26.18 -10.64
N LYS A 623 15.04 25.28 -10.31
CA LYS A 623 16.39 25.26 -10.91
C LYS A 623 16.89 23.85 -11.20
N PRO A 624 16.05 22.93 -11.73
CA PRO A 624 16.51 21.59 -12.09
C PRO A 624 17.55 21.68 -13.22
N ALA A 625 18.54 20.81 -13.18
CA ALA A 625 19.68 20.82 -14.12
C ALA A 625 19.39 20.20 -15.47
N PHE A 626 18.57 19.12 -15.52
CA PHE A 626 18.32 18.31 -16.72
C PHE A 626 19.62 17.87 -17.44
N ALA A 627 20.62 17.41 -16.69
CA ALA A 627 21.91 17.01 -17.23
C ALA A 627 21.76 15.80 -18.16
N ASP A 628 22.48 15.78 -19.30
CA ASP A 628 22.36 14.75 -20.34
C ASP A 628 22.53 13.33 -19.81
N GLY A 629 23.52 13.10 -18.94
CA GLY A 629 23.77 11.80 -18.33
C GLY A 629 22.63 11.34 -17.44
N GLU A 630 22.04 12.25 -16.66
CA GLU A 630 20.92 12.03 -15.79
C GLU A 630 19.67 11.65 -16.57
N VAL A 631 19.32 12.48 -17.56
CA VAL A 631 18.17 12.23 -18.44
C VAL A 631 18.28 10.88 -19.12
N ALA A 632 19.47 10.50 -19.59
CA ALA A 632 19.67 9.19 -20.21
C ALA A 632 19.37 8.05 -19.23
N ARG A 633 19.85 8.17 -18.01
CA ARG A 633 19.72 7.15 -16.98
C ARG A 633 18.30 7.04 -16.42
N VAL A 634 17.65 8.16 -16.02
CA VAL A 634 16.27 8.15 -15.53
C VAL A 634 15.32 7.65 -16.61
N LYS A 635 15.60 7.98 -17.88
CA LYS A 635 14.87 7.43 -19.02
C LYS A 635 14.99 5.90 -19.12
N ASP A 636 16.19 5.33 -18.93
CA ASP A 636 16.36 3.89 -18.90
C ASP A 636 15.61 3.23 -17.72
N GLN A 637 15.59 3.87 -16.56
CA GLN A 637 14.79 3.43 -15.41
C GLN A 637 13.29 3.47 -15.72
N GLN A 638 12.79 4.57 -16.28
CA GLN A 638 11.38 4.70 -16.64
C GLN A 638 10.96 3.69 -17.71
N LEU A 639 11.84 3.37 -18.66
CA LEU A 639 11.61 2.28 -19.65
C LEU A 639 11.51 0.91 -18.98
N ALA A 640 12.36 0.63 -17.99
CA ALA A 640 12.29 -0.60 -17.22
C ALA A 640 11.02 -0.66 -16.38
N GLU A 641 10.60 0.44 -15.76
CA GLU A 641 9.35 0.56 -15.02
C GLU A 641 8.13 0.40 -15.93
N LEU A 642 8.16 0.99 -17.12
CA LEU A 642 7.13 0.76 -18.15
C LEU A 642 7.02 -0.71 -18.52
N ALA A 643 8.15 -1.39 -18.76
CA ALA A 643 8.17 -2.81 -19.05
C ALA A 643 7.58 -3.64 -17.89
N GLN A 644 7.93 -3.30 -16.63
CA GLN A 644 7.35 -3.91 -15.43
C GLN A 644 5.83 -3.69 -15.35
N THR A 645 5.37 -2.47 -15.61
CA THR A 645 3.95 -2.12 -15.63
C THR A 645 3.19 -2.90 -16.69
N LEU A 646 3.76 -3.04 -17.91
CA LEU A 646 3.16 -3.82 -18.99
C LEU A 646 3.17 -5.33 -18.72
N SER A 647 4.03 -5.83 -17.85
CA SER A 647 4.01 -7.23 -17.40
C SER A 647 2.94 -7.53 -16.34
N THR A 648 2.39 -6.50 -15.68
CA THR A 648 1.33 -6.63 -14.69
C THR A 648 -0.04 -6.65 -15.35
N PRO A 649 -0.85 -7.75 -15.24
CA PRO A 649 -2.10 -7.89 -15.99
C PRO A 649 -3.10 -6.75 -15.76
N ARG A 650 -3.23 -6.27 -14.53
CA ARG A 650 -4.16 -5.19 -14.17
C ARG A 650 -3.74 -3.84 -14.75
N ALA A 651 -2.46 -3.52 -14.70
CA ALA A 651 -1.95 -2.27 -15.23
C ALA A 651 -2.09 -2.22 -16.75
N LEU A 652 -1.72 -3.32 -17.43
CA LEU A 652 -1.91 -3.48 -18.86
C LEU A 652 -3.38 -3.28 -19.28
N ALA A 653 -4.32 -3.93 -18.58
CA ALA A 653 -5.74 -3.78 -18.85
C ALA A 653 -6.24 -2.34 -18.65
N ASN A 654 -5.79 -1.64 -17.60
CA ASN A 654 -6.17 -0.25 -17.33
C ASN A 654 -5.63 0.72 -18.39
N ARG A 655 -4.38 0.54 -18.84
CA ARG A 655 -3.79 1.37 -19.90
C ARG A 655 -4.56 1.20 -21.20
N GLU A 656 -4.85 -0.03 -21.61
CA GLU A 656 -5.62 -0.29 -22.82
C GLU A 656 -7.05 0.24 -22.72
N LEU A 657 -7.72 0.08 -21.55
CA LEU A 657 -9.06 0.66 -21.34
C LEU A 657 -9.04 2.19 -21.51
N THR A 658 -8.10 2.88 -20.89
CA THR A 658 -7.95 4.33 -20.97
C THR A 658 -7.83 4.80 -22.42
N LYS A 659 -6.95 4.18 -23.18
CA LYS A 659 -6.75 4.45 -24.62
C LYS A 659 -8.03 4.24 -25.43
N VAL A 660 -8.72 3.12 -25.19
CA VAL A 660 -9.96 2.79 -25.92
C VAL A 660 -11.10 3.73 -25.58
N LEU A 661 -11.21 4.17 -24.32
CA LEU A 661 -12.30 5.04 -23.87
C LEU A 661 -12.15 6.48 -24.35
N TYR A 662 -10.95 7.02 -24.32
CA TYR A 662 -10.72 8.43 -24.56
C TYR A 662 -10.10 8.72 -25.94
N GLY A 663 -9.48 7.74 -26.62
CA GLY A 663 -8.89 7.92 -27.95
C GLY A 663 -7.87 9.05 -28.00
N SER A 664 -8.10 10.04 -28.86
CA SER A 664 -7.27 11.25 -29.00
C SER A 664 -7.61 12.40 -28.02
N HIS A 665 -8.53 12.22 -27.10
CA HIS A 665 -8.76 13.17 -26.01
C HIS A 665 -7.51 13.19 -25.10
N PRO A 666 -7.12 14.33 -24.46
CA PRO A 666 -5.98 14.37 -23.53
C PRO A 666 -6.01 13.32 -22.41
N TYR A 667 -7.18 12.85 -22.02
CA TYR A 667 -7.33 11.75 -21.04
C TYR A 667 -7.11 10.36 -21.62
N GLY A 668 -6.81 10.23 -22.91
CA GLY A 668 -6.32 8.98 -23.52
C GLY A 668 -4.88 8.64 -23.19
N GLN A 669 -4.15 9.59 -22.58
CA GLN A 669 -2.81 9.35 -22.05
C GLN A 669 -2.83 8.31 -20.92
N PRO A 670 -1.78 7.48 -20.80
CA PRO A 670 -1.66 6.55 -19.67
C PRO A 670 -1.69 7.30 -18.34
N GLY A 671 -2.54 6.81 -17.42
CA GLY A 671 -2.74 7.47 -16.12
C GLY A 671 -1.60 7.26 -15.10
N ASP A 672 -0.59 6.47 -15.47
CA ASP A 672 0.62 6.23 -14.69
C ASP A 672 1.76 7.22 -15.02
N GLY A 673 1.64 7.98 -16.12
CA GLY A 673 2.64 8.97 -16.53
C GLY A 673 3.86 8.39 -17.23
N LEU A 674 3.93 7.05 -17.40
CA LEU A 674 5.08 6.37 -18.01
C LEU A 674 5.15 6.48 -19.54
N GLY A 675 4.12 7.05 -20.19
CA GLY A 675 4.12 7.19 -21.63
C GLY A 675 4.17 5.87 -22.40
N ASP A 676 4.93 5.84 -23.49
CA ASP A 676 5.25 4.63 -24.25
C ASP A 676 6.72 4.60 -24.62
N GLU A 677 7.22 3.43 -25.04
CA GLU A 677 8.63 3.19 -25.33
C GLU A 677 9.18 4.13 -26.43
N ALA A 678 8.40 4.36 -27.49
CA ALA A 678 8.83 5.18 -28.62
C ALA A 678 8.96 6.66 -28.21
N SER A 679 7.99 7.17 -27.50
CA SER A 679 7.98 8.54 -26.97
C SER A 679 9.12 8.75 -25.96
N LEU A 680 9.23 7.89 -24.95
CA LEU A 680 10.28 7.99 -23.93
C LEU A 680 11.69 7.97 -24.57
N SER A 681 11.93 7.03 -25.51
CA SER A 681 13.22 6.93 -26.19
C SER A 681 13.59 8.22 -26.94
N ALA A 682 12.59 8.94 -27.46
CA ALA A 682 12.80 10.16 -28.24
C ALA A 682 12.98 11.43 -27.38
N LEU A 683 12.58 11.42 -26.08
CA LEU A 683 12.67 12.58 -25.20
C LEU A 683 14.14 13.00 -24.99
N THR A 684 14.36 14.32 -25.03
CA THR A 684 15.67 14.96 -24.85
C THR A 684 15.68 15.91 -23.65
N PRO A 685 16.84 16.24 -23.05
CA PRO A 685 16.96 17.24 -22.00
C PRO A 685 16.29 18.57 -22.34
N ALA A 686 16.47 19.03 -23.58
CA ALA A 686 15.86 20.26 -24.07
C ALA A 686 14.33 20.20 -24.11
N ALA A 687 13.75 19.04 -24.49
CA ALA A 687 12.30 18.83 -24.49
C ALA A 687 11.74 18.84 -23.06
N LEU A 688 12.42 18.18 -22.12
CA LEU A 688 12.01 18.14 -20.70
C LEU A 688 12.10 19.53 -20.07
N LYS A 689 13.19 20.25 -20.32
CA LYS A 689 13.33 21.63 -19.87
C LYS A 689 12.22 22.54 -20.45
N ALA A 690 11.90 22.38 -21.72
CA ALA A 690 10.81 23.15 -22.34
C ALA A 690 9.44 22.81 -21.73
N ALA A 691 9.19 21.54 -21.37
CA ALA A 691 7.98 21.13 -20.65
C ALA A 691 7.93 21.74 -19.25
N HIS A 692 9.04 21.72 -18.49
CA HIS A 692 9.19 22.35 -17.20
C HIS A 692 8.87 23.85 -17.28
N ASP A 693 9.57 24.61 -18.15
CA ASP A 693 9.40 26.05 -18.29
C ASP A 693 8.00 26.47 -18.76
N LYS A 694 7.33 25.57 -19.49
CA LYS A 694 5.95 25.77 -19.98
C LYS A 694 4.91 25.54 -18.89
N TRP A 695 5.05 24.50 -18.06
CA TRP A 695 3.99 24.02 -17.19
C TRP A 695 4.23 24.27 -15.69
N LEU A 696 5.48 24.25 -15.22
CA LEU A 696 5.82 24.53 -13.83
C LEU A 696 6.12 26.04 -13.64
N ARG A 697 5.09 26.83 -13.61
CA ARG A 697 5.17 28.29 -13.55
C ARG A 697 4.25 28.85 -12.45
N PRO A 698 4.63 29.96 -11.78
CA PRO A 698 3.91 30.46 -10.60
C PRO A 698 2.45 30.82 -10.87
N ASP A 699 2.09 31.24 -12.07
CA ASP A 699 0.71 31.59 -12.44
C ASP A 699 -0.18 30.36 -12.76
N LEU A 700 0.35 29.14 -12.74
CA LEU A 700 -0.37 27.86 -12.74
C LEU A 700 -0.28 27.15 -11.37
N ALA A 701 0.50 27.70 -10.44
CA ALA A 701 0.80 27.11 -9.16
C ALA A 701 -0.28 27.35 -8.10
N ARG A 702 -0.35 26.44 -7.12
CA ARG A 702 -1.12 26.56 -5.89
C ARG A 702 -0.38 25.84 -4.77
N ILE A 703 -0.36 26.40 -3.57
CA ILE A 703 0.23 25.81 -2.38
C ILE A 703 -0.87 25.37 -1.43
N THR A 704 -0.87 24.12 -1.01
CA THR A 704 -1.73 23.60 0.05
C THR A 704 -0.86 23.07 1.17
N VAL A 705 -1.16 23.42 2.42
CA VAL A 705 -0.35 23.05 3.60
C VAL A 705 -1.26 22.47 4.68
N THR A 706 -0.80 21.37 5.28
CA THR A 706 -1.43 20.80 6.49
C THR A 706 -0.34 20.50 7.51
N GLY A 707 -0.64 20.70 8.81
CA GLY A 707 0.27 20.38 9.91
C GLY A 707 0.40 21.48 10.96
N ASP A 708 1.38 21.33 11.85
CA ASP A 708 1.52 22.25 13.01
C ASP A 708 2.33 23.51 12.67
N ILE A 709 1.63 24.45 12.08
CA ILE A 709 2.14 25.80 11.79
C ILE A 709 0.98 26.80 11.71
N THR A 710 1.21 28.05 12.06
CA THR A 710 0.25 29.15 11.81
C THR A 710 0.56 29.85 10.48
N MET A 711 -0.46 30.50 9.87
CA MET A 711 -0.26 31.27 8.64
C MET A 711 0.80 32.39 8.83
N ALA A 712 0.84 33.02 10.00
CA ALA A 712 1.83 34.05 10.33
C ALA A 712 3.28 33.54 10.35
N GLN A 713 3.49 32.29 10.69
CA GLN A 713 4.80 31.62 10.65
C GLN A 713 5.14 31.10 9.25
N LEU A 714 4.14 30.55 8.54
CA LEU A 714 4.29 29.91 7.24
C LEU A 714 4.58 30.92 6.12
N LEU A 715 3.79 32.01 6.08
CA LEU A 715 3.84 32.98 4.97
C LEU A 715 5.24 33.56 4.72
N PRO A 716 6.02 34.00 5.73
CA PRO A 716 7.38 34.51 5.49
C PRO A 716 8.33 33.44 4.93
N LEU A 717 8.16 32.15 5.30
CA LEU A 717 8.98 31.06 4.78
C LEU A 717 8.68 30.78 3.31
N LEU A 718 7.40 30.78 2.95
CA LEU A 718 6.97 30.61 1.56
C LEU A 718 7.32 31.82 0.69
N GLU A 719 7.23 33.04 1.20
CA GLU A 719 7.70 34.25 0.51
C GLU A 719 9.21 34.19 0.23
N LYS A 720 10.02 33.73 1.18
CA LYS A 720 11.44 33.52 0.97
C LYS A 720 11.75 32.48 -0.11
N ALA A 721 10.98 31.39 -0.17
CA ALA A 721 11.19 30.29 -1.09
C ALA A 721 10.68 30.57 -2.50
N PHE A 722 9.51 31.20 -2.63
CA PHE A 722 8.77 31.31 -3.88
C PHE A 722 8.31 32.73 -4.24
N GLY A 723 8.36 33.72 -3.34
CA GLY A 723 7.78 35.04 -3.56
C GLY A 723 8.41 35.85 -4.72
N ASP A 724 9.69 35.62 -4.99
CA ASP A 724 10.43 36.27 -6.10
C ASP A 724 10.29 35.54 -7.45
N TRP A 725 9.54 34.41 -7.48
CA TRP A 725 9.37 33.60 -8.70
C TRP A 725 8.39 34.27 -9.65
N GLN A 726 8.90 34.75 -10.80
CA GLN A 726 8.12 35.51 -11.77
C GLN A 726 7.54 34.60 -12.87
N ALA A 727 6.30 34.85 -13.23
CA ALA A 727 5.66 34.16 -14.37
C ALA A 727 6.36 34.58 -15.69
N PRO A 728 6.60 33.65 -16.61
CA PRO A 728 7.09 33.96 -17.95
C PRO A 728 6.10 34.87 -18.69
N ALA A 729 6.62 35.71 -19.58
CA ALA A 729 5.79 36.60 -20.42
C ALA A 729 4.94 35.86 -21.46
N THR A 730 5.19 34.57 -21.69
CA THR A 730 4.42 33.72 -22.60
C THR A 730 3.01 33.49 -22.03
N PRO A 731 1.96 33.36 -22.90
CA PRO A 731 0.61 33.05 -22.44
C PRO A 731 0.57 31.73 -21.64
N LYS A 732 -0.37 31.64 -20.69
CA LYS A 732 -0.61 30.40 -19.95
C LYS A 732 -0.99 29.28 -20.92
N PRO A 733 -0.37 28.11 -20.84
CA PRO A 733 -0.81 26.98 -21.61
C PRO A 733 -2.18 26.48 -21.11
N VAL A 734 -2.94 25.86 -22.01
CA VAL A 734 -4.29 25.32 -21.72
C VAL A 734 -4.36 23.88 -22.25
N LYS A 735 -5.01 23.01 -21.50
CA LYS A 735 -5.34 21.64 -21.92
C LYS A 735 -6.68 21.65 -22.64
N ASP A 736 -6.80 21.01 -23.81
CA ASP A 736 -8.06 20.90 -24.55
C ASP A 736 -8.94 19.78 -23.98
N LEU A 737 -9.54 20.03 -22.80
CA LEU A 737 -10.45 19.07 -22.15
C LEU A 737 -11.85 19.02 -22.82
N ALA A 738 -12.10 19.84 -23.87
CA ALA A 738 -13.31 19.79 -24.68
C ALA A 738 -13.13 18.94 -25.96
N ALA A 739 -11.95 18.37 -26.17
CA ALA A 739 -11.69 17.48 -27.31
C ALA A 739 -12.69 16.33 -27.39
N ALA A 740 -12.94 15.85 -28.62
CA ALA A 740 -13.93 14.81 -28.85
C ALA A 740 -13.54 13.47 -28.23
N ILE A 741 -14.52 12.80 -27.63
CA ILE A 741 -14.38 11.46 -27.07
C ILE A 741 -15.01 10.45 -28.05
N PRO A 742 -14.40 9.27 -28.25
CA PRO A 742 -14.97 8.23 -29.09
C PRO A 742 -16.38 7.81 -28.63
N ALA A 743 -17.26 7.52 -29.57
CA ALA A 743 -18.58 6.95 -29.24
C ALA A 743 -18.42 5.60 -28.55
N PRO A 744 -19.22 5.30 -27.52
CA PRO A 744 -19.16 4.01 -26.83
C PRO A 744 -19.37 2.82 -27.80
N ARG A 745 -18.50 1.81 -27.68
CA ARG A 745 -18.55 0.60 -28.51
C ARG A 745 -18.51 -0.65 -27.63
N PRO A 746 -19.66 -1.23 -27.26
CA PRO A 746 -19.69 -2.44 -26.44
C PRO A 746 -18.96 -3.60 -27.12
N ARG A 747 -17.89 -4.08 -26.50
CA ARG A 747 -17.08 -5.21 -26.98
C ARG A 747 -16.18 -5.75 -25.89
N VAL A 748 -15.57 -6.86 -26.17
CA VAL A 748 -14.48 -7.42 -25.35
C VAL A 748 -13.19 -7.36 -26.15
N VAL A 749 -12.15 -6.76 -25.61
CA VAL A 749 -10.78 -6.80 -26.13
C VAL A 749 -9.98 -7.79 -25.29
N LEU A 750 -9.50 -8.87 -25.90
CA LEU A 750 -8.71 -9.91 -25.25
C LEU A 750 -7.22 -9.68 -25.53
N ILE A 751 -6.44 -9.57 -24.48
CA ILE A 751 -4.97 -9.55 -24.49
C ILE A 751 -4.48 -10.91 -24.01
N ASP A 752 -3.73 -11.60 -24.84
CA ASP A 752 -3.22 -12.94 -24.54
C ASP A 752 -2.09 -12.90 -23.52
N ARG A 753 -2.23 -13.65 -22.44
CA ARG A 753 -1.18 -13.94 -21.45
C ARG A 753 -1.19 -15.45 -21.17
N PRO A 754 -0.38 -16.19 -21.90
CA PRO A 754 -0.36 -17.66 -21.82
C PRO A 754 -0.05 -18.16 -20.40
N ASN A 755 -0.69 -19.28 -20.05
CA ASN A 755 -0.50 -19.99 -18.78
C ASN A 755 -0.92 -19.18 -17.53
N SER A 756 -1.66 -18.08 -17.68
CA SER A 756 -2.19 -17.32 -16.53
C SER A 756 -3.30 -18.12 -15.83
N PRO A 757 -3.18 -18.35 -14.50
CA PRO A 757 -4.19 -19.07 -13.72
C PRO A 757 -5.45 -18.24 -13.48
N GLN A 758 -5.36 -16.94 -13.67
CA GLN A 758 -6.45 -15.96 -13.57
C GLN A 758 -6.56 -15.12 -14.84
N SER A 759 -7.76 -14.55 -15.03
CA SER A 759 -7.99 -13.45 -15.95
C SER A 759 -8.26 -12.18 -15.18
N VAL A 760 -7.73 -11.07 -15.65
CA VAL A 760 -8.10 -9.75 -15.15
C VAL A 760 -9.10 -9.13 -16.12
N ILE A 761 -10.30 -8.86 -15.62
CA ILE A 761 -11.37 -8.16 -16.33
C ILE A 761 -11.35 -6.71 -15.87
N VAL A 762 -11.20 -5.77 -16.80
CA VAL A 762 -11.42 -4.36 -16.55
C VAL A 762 -12.46 -3.87 -17.56
N ALA A 763 -13.57 -3.31 -17.06
CA ALA A 763 -14.60 -2.77 -17.92
C ALA A 763 -14.83 -1.29 -17.65
N GLY A 764 -15.24 -0.50 -18.67
CA GLY A 764 -15.51 0.90 -18.41
C GLY A 764 -16.23 1.62 -19.55
N ARG A 765 -16.64 2.85 -19.22
CA ARG A 765 -17.17 3.82 -20.16
C ARG A 765 -16.95 5.25 -19.67
N VAL A 766 -16.94 6.21 -20.58
CA VAL A 766 -16.97 7.64 -20.24
C VAL A 766 -18.39 8.05 -19.91
N LEU A 767 -18.57 8.86 -18.88
CA LEU A 767 -19.84 9.45 -18.48
C LEU A 767 -19.99 10.85 -19.10
N PRO A 768 -21.21 11.28 -19.49
CA PRO A 768 -21.45 12.60 -20.06
C PRO A 768 -21.50 13.69 -18.97
N MET A 769 -20.49 13.71 -18.10
CA MET A 769 -20.33 14.65 -16.99
C MET A 769 -18.86 14.87 -16.68
N THR A 770 -18.54 15.94 -15.95
CA THR A 770 -17.18 16.27 -15.50
C THR A 770 -17.06 16.21 -13.99
N GLY A 771 -15.84 16.28 -13.43
CA GLY A 771 -15.64 16.40 -12.00
C GLY A 771 -16.24 17.65 -11.36
N LYS A 772 -16.49 18.69 -12.19
CA LYS A 772 -17.14 19.94 -11.74
C LYS A 772 -18.68 19.89 -11.80
N THR A 773 -19.28 18.80 -12.29
CA THR A 773 -20.74 18.63 -12.26
C THR A 773 -21.19 18.56 -10.79
N PRO A 774 -22.14 19.43 -10.37
CA PRO A 774 -22.60 19.46 -8.98
C PRO A 774 -23.51 18.25 -8.64
N ASP A 775 -23.79 18.08 -7.36
CA ASP A 775 -24.80 17.16 -6.81
C ASP A 775 -24.61 15.70 -7.25
N MET A 776 -23.36 15.23 -7.22
CA MET A 776 -23.00 13.86 -7.62
C MET A 776 -23.02 12.85 -6.46
N GLU A 777 -23.38 13.26 -5.26
CA GLU A 777 -23.40 12.43 -4.07
C GLU A 777 -24.29 11.18 -4.24
N ALA A 778 -25.41 11.30 -4.96
CA ALA A 778 -26.27 10.15 -5.26
C ALA A 778 -25.57 9.11 -6.17
N LEU A 779 -24.68 9.54 -7.08
CA LEU A 779 -23.86 8.64 -7.89
C LEU A 779 -22.78 7.95 -7.06
N ASP A 780 -22.16 8.68 -6.14
CA ASP A 780 -21.15 8.12 -5.24
C ASP A 780 -21.76 7.02 -4.36
N LEU A 781 -22.96 7.28 -3.78
CA LEU A 781 -23.70 6.27 -3.00
C LEU A 781 -24.20 5.09 -3.88
N ALA A 782 -24.63 5.34 -5.11
CA ALA A 782 -25.03 4.28 -6.02
C ALA A 782 -23.84 3.38 -6.40
N ASN A 783 -22.66 3.95 -6.61
CA ASN A 783 -21.44 3.18 -6.84
C ASN A 783 -21.04 2.39 -5.61
N GLU A 784 -21.20 2.95 -4.41
CA GLU A 784 -20.95 2.23 -3.13
C GLU A 784 -21.79 0.94 -3.06
N VAL A 785 -23.07 1.01 -3.38
CA VAL A 785 -23.95 -0.18 -3.43
C VAL A 785 -23.52 -1.16 -4.52
N LEU A 786 -23.11 -0.69 -5.70
CA LEU A 786 -22.79 -1.58 -6.83
C LEU A 786 -21.45 -2.28 -6.65
N GLY A 787 -20.38 -1.53 -6.35
CA GLY A 787 -19.02 -2.06 -6.33
C GLY A 787 -18.02 -1.20 -5.56
N GLY A 788 -18.44 -0.18 -4.81
CA GLY A 788 -17.53 0.74 -4.10
C GLY A 788 -16.92 0.14 -2.84
N GLY A 789 -17.67 -0.66 -2.09
CA GLY A 789 -17.28 -1.24 -0.80
C GLY A 789 -17.14 -2.76 -0.83
N PHE A 790 -16.64 -3.32 0.28
CA PHE A 790 -16.49 -4.77 0.44
C PHE A 790 -17.82 -5.53 0.36
N LEU A 791 -18.88 -4.97 0.94
CA LEU A 791 -20.24 -5.54 0.91
C LEU A 791 -21.06 -5.12 -0.32
N SER A 792 -20.41 -4.55 -1.33
CA SER A 792 -21.07 -4.19 -2.59
C SER A 792 -21.57 -5.41 -3.35
N ARG A 793 -22.53 -5.21 -4.25
CA ARG A 793 -23.18 -6.28 -5.00
C ARG A 793 -22.22 -7.09 -5.86
N LEU A 794 -21.25 -6.42 -6.51
CA LEU A 794 -20.26 -7.10 -7.35
C LEU A 794 -19.33 -7.98 -6.53
N ASN A 795 -18.85 -7.48 -5.40
CA ASN A 795 -17.97 -8.25 -4.53
C ASN A 795 -18.72 -9.39 -3.85
N SER A 796 -19.92 -9.13 -3.34
CA SER A 796 -20.78 -10.17 -2.75
C SER A 796 -21.07 -11.29 -3.72
N ASP A 797 -21.40 -10.98 -4.99
CA ASP A 797 -21.72 -11.98 -6.00
C ASP A 797 -20.49 -12.80 -6.44
N LEU A 798 -19.38 -12.12 -6.82
CA LEU A 798 -18.22 -12.80 -7.42
C LEU A 798 -17.27 -13.42 -6.38
N ARG A 799 -17.09 -12.78 -5.22
CA ARG A 799 -16.25 -13.28 -4.14
C ARG A 799 -17.04 -14.17 -3.19
N GLU A 800 -18.10 -13.58 -2.59
CA GLU A 800 -18.76 -14.21 -1.44
C GLU A 800 -19.69 -15.34 -1.85
N ASP A 801 -20.49 -15.19 -2.90
CA ASP A 801 -21.45 -16.22 -3.32
C ASP A 801 -20.84 -17.26 -4.25
N LYS A 802 -19.99 -16.85 -5.19
CA LYS A 802 -19.45 -17.73 -6.23
C LYS A 802 -18.02 -18.21 -5.96
N GLY A 803 -17.23 -17.49 -5.16
CA GLY A 803 -15.85 -17.83 -4.91
C GLY A 803 -14.96 -17.77 -6.16
N TRP A 804 -15.31 -16.95 -7.16
CA TRP A 804 -14.56 -16.86 -8.44
C TRP A 804 -13.48 -15.81 -8.44
N SER A 805 -13.50 -14.91 -7.46
CA SER A 805 -12.59 -13.76 -7.32
C SER A 805 -12.12 -13.61 -5.88
N TYR A 806 -10.96 -12.99 -5.67
CA TYR A 806 -10.56 -12.49 -4.37
C TYR A 806 -11.22 -11.13 -4.05
N GLY A 807 -11.61 -10.35 -5.08
CA GLY A 807 -12.36 -9.10 -4.93
C GLY A 807 -12.76 -8.50 -6.27
N SER A 808 -13.96 -7.90 -6.32
CA SER A 808 -14.49 -7.25 -7.51
C SER A 808 -15.11 -5.91 -7.14
N TYR A 809 -14.63 -4.84 -7.78
CA TYR A 809 -14.97 -3.48 -7.40
C TYR A 809 -15.34 -2.61 -8.59
N SER A 810 -16.10 -1.54 -8.33
CA SER A 810 -16.34 -0.48 -9.30
C SER A 810 -15.97 0.89 -8.75
N GLY A 811 -15.73 1.85 -9.64
CA GLY A 811 -15.40 3.21 -9.26
C GLY A 811 -15.77 4.24 -10.32
N VAL A 812 -16.03 5.43 -9.86
CA VAL A 812 -16.27 6.61 -10.71
C VAL A 812 -15.11 7.59 -10.50
N ARG A 813 -14.28 7.79 -11.50
CA ARG A 813 -13.21 8.79 -11.45
C ARG A 813 -13.79 10.19 -11.52
N SER A 814 -13.16 11.15 -10.83
CA SER A 814 -13.60 12.56 -10.76
C SER A 814 -12.50 13.53 -11.21
N PRO A 815 -11.98 13.41 -12.45
CA PRO A 815 -11.05 14.39 -13.00
C PRO A 815 -11.79 15.71 -13.29
N VAL A 816 -11.04 16.78 -13.60
CA VAL A 816 -11.61 18.10 -13.98
C VAL A 816 -12.52 18.00 -15.22
N GLY A 817 -12.08 17.23 -16.20
CA GLY A 817 -12.80 16.97 -17.43
C GLY A 817 -13.76 15.76 -17.35
N PRO A 818 -13.97 15.05 -18.48
CA PRO A 818 -14.93 13.94 -18.54
C PRO A 818 -14.63 12.80 -17.58
N ARG A 819 -15.62 12.42 -16.76
CA ARG A 819 -15.54 11.33 -15.80
C ARG A 819 -15.62 9.97 -16.51
N SER A 820 -15.08 8.93 -15.89
CA SER A 820 -15.26 7.54 -16.30
C SER A 820 -15.76 6.68 -15.15
N PHE A 821 -16.57 5.70 -15.50
CA PHE A 821 -16.94 4.58 -14.64
C PHE A 821 -16.14 3.36 -15.05
N SER A 822 -15.66 2.58 -14.09
CA SER A 822 -14.94 1.33 -14.33
C SER A 822 -15.29 0.24 -13.33
N VAL A 823 -15.18 -1.02 -13.78
CA VAL A 823 -15.28 -2.24 -12.97
C VAL A 823 -13.98 -3.01 -13.12
N VAL A 824 -13.45 -3.56 -12.04
CA VAL A 824 -12.25 -4.40 -12.01
C VAL A 824 -12.57 -5.71 -11.30
N ALA A 825 -12.31 -6.83 -11.95
CA ALA A 825 -12.54 -8.16 -11.41
C ALA A 825 -11.43 -9.14 -11.85
N PRO A 826 -10.42 -9.41 -11.02
CA PRO A 826 -9.53 -10.56 -11.20
C PRO A 826 -10.30 -11.84 -10.85
N VAL A 827 -10.39 -12.79 -11.79
CA VAL A 827 -11.22 -14.00 -11.65
C VAL A 827 -10.45 -15.25 -12.08
N GLN A 828 -10.89 -16.41 -11.64
CA GLN A 828 -10.39 -17.68 -12.16
C GLN A 828 -10.53 -17.73 -13.68
N ALA A 829 -9.50 -18.21 -14.38
CA ALA A 829 -9.46 -18.18 -15.85
C ALA A 829 -10.63 -18.97 -16.49
N ASP A 830 -11.08 -20.06 -15.88
CA ASP A 830 -12.22 -20.88 -16.35
C ASP A 830 -13.60 -20.25 -16.07
N ARG A 831 -13.66 -19.13 -15.33
CA ARG A 831 -14.87 -18.38 -14.96
C ARG A 831 -15.01 -17.02 -15.64
N THR A 832 -14.09 -16.66 -16.51
CA THR A 832 -14.02 -15.32 -17.14
C THR A 832 -15.32 -14.91 -17.82
N GLY A 833 -15.86 -15.77 -18.70
CA GLY A 833 -17.11 -15.46 -19.42
C GLY A 833 -18.33 -15.34 -18.51
N ASP A 834 -18.43 -16.20 -17.51
CA ASP A 834 -19.53 -16.20 -16.54
C ASP A 834 -19.44 -15.01 -15.59
N SER A 835 -18.21 -14.56 -15.23
CA SER A 835 -17.99 -13.35 -14.44
C SER A 835 -18.43 -12.08 -15.19
N ILE A 836 -18.15 -11.97 -16.49
CA ILE A 836 -18.67 -10.86 -17.31
C ILE A 836 -20.20 -10.84 -17.31
N LYS A 837 -20.85 -12.01 -17.49
CA LYS A 837 -22.32 -12.10 -17.43
C LYS A 837 -22.86 -11.71 -16.05
N ALA A 838 -22.17 -12.09 -14.97
CA ALA A 838 -22.55 -11.72 -13.61
C ALA A 838 -22.47 -10.20 -13.40
N ILE A 839 -21.37 -9.54 -13.84
CA ILE A 839 -21.22 -8.08 -13.80
C ILE A 839 -22.37 -7.41 -14.56
N LEU A 840 -22.63 -7.82 -15.81
CA LEU A 840 -23.71 -7.25 -16.63
C LEU A 840 -25.10 -7.47 -15.99
N SER A 841 -25.31 -8.63 -15.37
CA SER A 841 -26.55 -8.97 -14.68
C SER A 841 -26.78 -8.09 -13.45
N ASN A 842 -25.77 -7.90 -12.60
CA ASN A 842 -25.85 -7.04 -11.41
C ASN A 842 -26.16 -5.59 -11.79
N MET A 843 -25.43 -5.04 -12.76
CA MET A 843 -25.67 -3.68 -13.24
C MET A 843 -27.05 -3.50 -13.85
N LYS A 844 -27.55 -4.47 -14.61
CA LYS A 844 -28.88 -4.41 -15.21
C LYS A 844 -30.00 -4.56 -14.18
N ALA A 845 -29.80 -5.40 -13.17
CA ALA A 845 -30.78 -5.61 -12.12
C ALA A 845 -30.92 -4.40 -11.19
N PHE A 846 -29.85 -3.70 -10.95
CA PHE A 846 -29.80 -2.42 -10.24
C PHE A 846 -30.20 -1.31 -11.23
N PRO A 847 -31.08 -0.53 -11.04
CA PRO A 847 -32.19 -0.18 -10.16
C PRO A 847 -33.54 -0.74 -10.64
N THR A 848 -33.61 -1.86 -11.27
CA THR A 848 -34.84 -2.41 -11.88
C THR A 848 -35.44 -3.54 -11.04
N ALA A 849 -34.94 -4.77 -11.22
CA ALA A 849 -35.42 -5.95 -10.49
C ALA A 849 -34.90 -6.01 -9.04
N LYS A 850 -33.78 -5.34 -8.76
CA LYS A 850 -33.15 -5.25 -7.44
C LYS A 850 -32.84 -3.79 -7.12
N PRO A 851 -33.84 -2.92 -6.84
CA PRO A 851 -33.57 -1.56 -6.37
C PRO A 851 -32.81 -1.61 -5.04
N VAL A 852 -32.28 -0.47 -4.61
CA VAL A 852 -31.60 -0.35 -3.31
C VAL A 852 -32.55 -0.76 -2.18
N ASP A 853 -32.10 -1.70 -1.34
CA ASP A 853 -32.88 -2.11 -0.16
C ASP A 853 -32.51 -1.24 1.08
N THR A 854 -33.26 -1.46 2.17
CA THR A 854 -33.08 -0.66 3.39
C THR A 854 -31.71 -0.86 4.04
N GLU A 855 -31.14 -2.06 3.97
CA GLU A 855 -29.82 -2.35 4.53
C GLU A 855 -28.73 -1.66 3.73
N GLU A 856 -28.76 -1.78 2.41
CA GLU A 856 -27.84 -1.12 1.49
C GLU A 856 -27.93 0.42 1.60
N TYR A 857 -29.15 0.95 1.67
CA TYR A 857 -29.38 2.39 1.84
C TYR A 857 -28.78 2.90 3.15
N ASN A 858 -29.05 2.24 4.28
CA ASN A 858 -28.52 2.66 5.57
C ASN A 858 -27.00 2.54 5.62
N ARG A 859 -26.43 1.49 5.06
CA ARG A 859 -24.98 1.30 4.99
C ARG A 859 -24.33 2.39 4.11
N ALA A 860 -24.86 2.61 2.93
CA ALA A 860 -24.32 3.60 1.98
C ALA A 860 -24.48 5.04 2.48
N THR A 861 -25.51 5.37 3.27
CA THR A 861 -25.75 6.71 3.80
C THR A 861 -25.15 6.89 5.19
N GLU A 862 -25.77 6.33 6.23
CA GLU A 862 -25.35 6.49 7.62
C GLU A 862 -23.97 5.90 7.90
N GLY A 863 -23.63 4.76 7.28
CA GLY A 863 -22.30 4.18 7.39
C GLY A 863 -21.21 5.14 6.87
N ASN A 864 -21.40 5.71 5.69
CA ASN A 864 -20.47 6.70 5.12
C ASN A 864 -20.41 7.99 5.94
N ILE A 865 -21.53 8.48 6.47
CA ILE A 865 -21.55 9.67 7.34
C ILE A 865 -20.73 9.43 8.62
N ARG A 866 -20.94 8.29 9.27
CA ARG A 866 -20.20 7.90 10.48
C ARG A 866 -18.72 7.68 10.24
N ALA A 867 -18.35 7.26 9.02
CA ALA A 867 -16.98 7.05 8.61
C ALA A 867 -16.20 8.35 8.31
N LEU A 868 -16.88 9.49 8.10
CA LEU A 868 -16.22 10.76 7.73
C LEU A 868 -15.11 11.19 8.70
N PRO A 869 -15.25 11.13 10.03
CA PRO A 869 -14.18 11.54 10.94
C PRO A 869 -12.88 10.78 10.71
N ASN A 870 -12.94 9.48 10.42
CA ASN A 870 -11.77 8.67 10.16
C ASN A 870 -11.14 8.93 8.79
N ARG A 871 -11.95 9.27 7.78
CA ARG A 871 -11.45 9.59 6.42
C ARG A 871 -10.56 10.84 6.37
N PHE A 872 -10.56 11.65 7.42
CA PHE A 872 -9.75 12.87 7.55
C PHE A 872 -8.86 12.83 8.79
N GLU A 873 -8.40 11.64 9.15
CA GLU A 873 -7.56 11.44 10.32
C GLU A 873 -6.14 12.00 10.13
N SER A 874 -5.54 11.82 8.95
CA SER A 874 -4.16 12.24 8.67
C SER A 874 -4.06 13.64 8.04
N ASN A 875 -2.84 14.23 8.08
CA ASN A 875 -2.51 15.47 7.38
C ASN A 875 -2.66 15.30 5.86
N GLY A 876 -2.31 14.12 5.34
CA GLY A 876 -2.44 13.80 3.91
C GLY A 876 -3.87 13.81 3.43
N ASP A 877 -4.80 13.24 4.20
CA ASP A 877 -6.22 13.18 3.85
C ASP A 877 -6.85 14.58 3.79
N VAL A 878 -6.56 15.40 4.78
CA VAL A 878 -7.06 16.80 4.82
C VAL A 878 -6.46 17.62 3.68
N LEU A 879 -5.16 17.46 3.41
CA LEU A 879 -4.51 18.14 2.28
C LEU A 879 -5.14 17.73 0.95
N GLY A 880 -5.36 16.43 0.73
CA GLY A 880 -6.01 15.90 -0.48
C GLY A 880 -7.44 16.41 -0.65
N ALA A 881 -8.19 16.54 0.44
CA ALA A 881 -9.54 17.09 0.46
C ALA A 881 -9.56 18.56 0.04
N ILE A 882 -8.70 19.40 0.63
CA ILE A 882 -8.58 20.83 0.28
C ILE A 882 -8.15 20.99 -1.18
N ALA A 883 -7.14 20.24 -1.62
CA ALA A 883 -6.69 20.27 -3.01
C ALA A 883 -7.80 19.85 -3.98
N THR A 884 -8.60 18.83 -3.63
CA THR A 884 -9.74 18.38 -4.43
C THR A 884 -10.83 19.46 -4.52
N ASN A 885 -11.18 20.10 -3.40
CA ASN A 885 -12.15 21.20 -3.40
C ASN A 885 -11.69 22.35 -4.32
N ASP A 886 -10.43 22.70 -4.22
CA ASP A 886 -9.83 23.75 -5.06
C ASP A 886 -9.85 23.40 -6.56
N ILE A 887 -9.50 22.16 -6.91
CA ILE A 887 -9.45 21.68 -8.31
C ILE A 887 -10.85 21.64 -8.93
N LEU A 888 -11.84 21.15 -8.16
CA LEU A 888 -13.21 20.98 -8.64
C LEU A 888 -14.08 22.23 -8.43
N GLY A 889 -13.57 23.29 -7.79
CA GLY A 889 -14.29 24.52 -7.51
C GLY A 889 -15.36 24.35 -6.44
N ARG A 890 -15.16 23.47 -5.48
CA ARG A 890 -16.04 23.24 -4.33
C ARG A 890 -15.74 24.25 -3.21
N PRO A 891 -16.71 24.60 -2.36
CA PRO A 891 -16.46 25.47 -1.20
C PRO A 891 -15.60 24.77 -0.14
N ASP A 892 -14.97 25.55 0.74
CA ASP A 892 -14.10 25.01 1.80
C ASP A 892 -14.85 24.12 2.80
N ASP A 893 -16.13 24.39 3.03
CA ASP A 893 -17.02 23.65 3.89
C ASP A 893 -17.70 22.44 3.23
N TYR A 894 -17.30 22.07 2.01
CA TYR A 894 -17.91 20.95 1.28
C TYR A 894 -17.97 19.67 2.11
N TYR A 895 -16.86 19.27 2.71
CA TYR A 895 -16.80 18.04 3.52
C TYR A 895 -17.50 18.19 4.88
N ALA A 896 -17.49 19.39 5.48
CA ALA A 896 -18.26 19.67 6.69
C ALA A 896 -19.78 19.56 6.46
N THR A 897 -20.25 19.83 5.24
CA THR A 897 -21.68 19.74 4.85
C THR A 897 -22.07 18.40 4.24
N LEU A 898 -21.11 17.49 4.00
CA LEU A 898 -21.34 16.25 3.26
C LEU A 898 -22.35 15.32 3.97
N ALA A 899 -22.29 15.23 5.30
CA ALA A 899 -23.27 14.48 6.09
C ALA A 899 -24.71 14.96 5.82
N THR A 900 -24.94 16.27 5.81
CA THR A 900 -26.24 16.86 5.51
C THR A 900 -26.70 16.56 4.08
N ARG A 901 -25.78 16.59 3.10
CA ARG A 901 -26.06 16.24 1.70
C ARG A 901 -26.46 14.78 1.55
N TYR A 902 -25.76 13.85 2.21
CA TYR A 902 -26.11 12.43 2.20
C TYR A 902 -27.47 12.16 2.84
N ARG A 903 -27.80 12.79 3.99
CA ARG A 903 -29.10 12.65 4.64
C ARG A 903 -30.28 13.22 3.83
N ALA A 904 -30.01 14.13 2.89
CA ALA A 904 -31.03 14.67 2.01
C ALA A 904 -31.40 13.71 0.85
N LEU A 905 -30.62 12.65 0.61
CA LEU A 905 -30.87 11.65 -0.43
C LEU A 905 -31.73 10.52 0.11
N ASP A 906 -32.71 10.08 -0.68
CA ASP A 906 -33.49 8.86 -0.41
C ASP A 906 -33.03 7.70 -1.32
N ALA A 907 -33.51 6.50 -1.05
CA ALA A 907 -33.21 5.30 -1.85
C ALA A 907 -33.55 5.50 -3.34
N LYS A 908 -34.61 6.26 -3.63
CA LYS A 908 -35.04 6.57 -5.01
C LYS A 908 -34.04 7.46 -5.74
N ALA A 909 -33.38 8.38 -5.05
CA ALA A 909 -32.31 9.20 -5.62
C ALA A 909 -31.11 8.34 -6.03
N ILE A 910 -30.73 7.37 -5.19
CA ILE A 910 -29.67 6.40 -5.47
C ILE A 910 -30.04 5.52 -6.68
N ASP A 911 -31.27 4.96 -6.72
CA ASP A 911 -31.75 4.16 -7.85
C ASP A 911 -31.78 4.99 -9.15
N THR A 912 -32.16 6.28 -9.06
CA THR A 912 -32.19 7.18 -10.21
C THR A 912 -30.78 7.43 -10.74
N ALA A 913 -29.80 7.65 -9.86
CA ALA A 913 -28.41 7.80 -10.24
C ALA A 913 -27.83 6.51 -10.86
N ALA A 914 -28.12 5.35 -10.28
CA ALA A 914 -27.74 4.05 -10.84
C ALA A 914 -28.34 3.83 -12.23
N LYS A 915 -29.63 4.14 -12.42
CA LYS A 915 -30.32 4.06 -13.72
C LYS A 915 -29.73 4.99 -14.76
N SER A 916 -29.32 6.19 -14.36
CA SER A 916 -28.79 7.17 -15.28
C SER A 916 -27.33 6.89 -15.67
N TRP A 917 -26.54 6.38 -14.72
CA TRP A 917 -25.08 6.42 -14.84
C TRP A 917 -24.38 5.06 -14.73
N LEU A 918 -24.95 4.04 -14.07
CA LEU A 918 -24.29 2.76 -13.81
C LEU A 918 -24.87 1.59 -14.64
N GLN A 919 -25.55 1.88 -15.74
CA GLN A 919 -26.08 0.86 -16.63
C GLN A 919 -24.97 0.23 -17.49
N PRO A 920 -25.11 -1.06 -17.89
CA PRO A 920 -24.08 -1.77 -18.65
C PRO A 920 -23.94 -1.31 -20.10
N ASP A 921 -24.89 -0.50 -20.62
CA ASP A 921 -24.87 -0.05 -21.99
C ASP A 921 -23.66 0.81 -22.30
N GLY A 922 -22.92 0.46 -23.33
CA GLY A 922 -21.70 1.17 -23.73
C GLY A 922 -20.42 0.73 -23.05
N LEU A 923 -20.45 -0.30 -22.18
CA LEU A 923 -19.23 -0.83 -21.56
C LEU A 923 -18.32 -1.49 -22.59
N THR A 924 -17.03 -1.13 -22.55
CA THR A 924 -15.97 -1.87 -23.20
C THR A 924 -15.26 -2.70 -22.13
N PHE A 925 -14.99 -3.96 -22.42
CA PHE A 925 -14.27 -4.90 -21.54
C PHE A 925 -12.87 -5.12 -22.10
N ILE A 926 -11.86 -4.99 -21.25
CA ILE A 926 -10.50 -5.45 -21.51
C ILE A 926 -10.29 -6.69 -20.64
N VAL A 927 -9.85 -7.77 -21.27
CA VAL A 927 -9.58 -9.05 -20.58
C VAL A 927 -8.13 -9.43 -20.83
N VAL A 928 -7.36 -9.58 -19.79
CA VAL A 928 -5.98 -10.10 -19.85
C VAL A 928 -5.98 -11.52 -19.26
N GLY A 929 -5.60 -12.52 -20.03
CA GLY A 929 -5.61 -13.92 -19.58
C GLY A 929 -5.21 -14.90 -20.67
N ASP A 930 -5.14 -16.20 -20.34
CA ASP A 930 -4.77 -17.25 -21.29
C ASP A 930 -5.85 -17.39 -22.38
N ARG A 931 -5.50 -16.98 -23.57
CA ARG A 931 -6.41 -16.99 -24.72
C ARG A 931 -7.04 -18.36 -24.98
N LYS A 932 -6.27 -19.45 -24.79
CA LYS A 932 -6.75 -20.82 -25.06
C LYS A 932 -7.92 -21.17 -24.14
N LEU A 933 -7.89 -20.72 -22.91
CA LEU A 933 -8.93 -20.96 -21.90
C LEU A 933 -10.08 -19.95 -22.01
N VAL A 934 -9.76 -18.68 -22.30
CA VAL A 934 -10.67 -17.55 -22.16
C VAL A 934 -11.47 -17.26 -23.42
N GLU A 935 -10.87 -17.30 -24.62
CA GLU A 935 -11.57 -16.95 -25.87
C GLU A 935 -12.85 -17.76 -26.12
N PRO A 936 -12.89 -19.10 -25.88
CA PRO A 936 -14.12 -19.87 -26.02
C PRO A 936 -15.26 -19.44 -25.08
N GLN A 937 -14.93 -18.89 -23.91
CA GLN A 937 -15.90 -18.39 -22.94
C GLN A 937 -16.45 -17.03 -23.38
N LEU A 938 -15.55 -16.13 -23.85
CA LEU A 938 -15.91 -14.79 -24.29
C LEU A 938 -16.88 -14.81 -25.48
N LYS A 939 -16.71 -15.75 -26.43
CA LYS A 939 -17.65 -15.95 -27.55
C LYS A 939 -19.07 -16.26 -27.11
N ARG A 940 -19.28 -16.73 -25.86
CA ARG A 940 -20.59 -17.03 -25.27
C ARG A 940 -21.19 -15.88 -24.46
N VAL A 941 -20.47 -14.75 -24.35
CA VAL A 941 -20.96 -13.56 -23.63
C VAL A 941 -22.00 -12.78 -24.45
N GLY A 942 -21.93 -12.86 -25.79
CA GLY A 942 -22.84 -12.14 -26.70
C GLY A 942 -22.35 -10.74 -27.07
N LEU A 943 -21.11 -10.40 -26.79
CA LEU A 943 -20.44 -9.17 -27.24
C LEU A 943 -19.43 -9.50 -28.35
N PRO A 944 -19.12 -8.57 -29.28
CA PRO A 944 -18.01 -8.71 -30.20
C PRO A 944 -16.70 -8.93 -29.45
N VAL A 945 -15.86 -9.86 -29.90
CA VAL A 945 -14.56 -10.15 -29.30
C VAL A 945 -13.46 -9.74 -30.27
N GLU A 946 -12.62 -8.83 -29.88
CA GLU A 946 -11.42 -8.38 -30.61
C GLU A 946 -10.18 -8.93 -29.89
N ILE A 947 -9.19 -9.41 -30.65
CA ILE A 947 -7.92 -9.86 -30.07
C ILE A 947 -6.92 -8.74 -30.23
N ALA A 948 -6.43 -8.21 -29.12
CA ALA A 948 -5.34 -7.24 -29.16
C ALA A 948 -4.01 -7.92 -29.55
N PRO A 949 -3.04 -7.16 -30.08
CA PRO A 949 -1.66 -7.65 -30.18
C PRO A 949 -1.19 -8.16 -28.83
N SER A 950 -0.45 -9.26 -28.83
CA SER A 950 0.14 -9.78 -27.58
C SER A 950 0.95 -8.70 -26.90
N ALA A 951 0.92 -8.63 -25.57
CA ALA A 951 1.85 -7.80 -24.84
C ALA A 951 3.28 -8.12 -25.30
N PRO A 952 4.19 -7.13 -25.40
CA PRO A 952 5.57 -7.41 -25.74
C PRO A 952 6.08 -8.48 -24.79
N ALA A 953 6.52 -9.62 -25.33
CA ALA A 953 7.33 -10.54 -24.54
C ALA A 953 8.56 -9.73 -24.11
N GLY A 954 8.83 -9.60 -22.82
CA GLY A 954 10.03 -8.94 -22.34
C GLY A 954 11.24 -9.51 -23.11
N GLY A 955 11.87 -8.66 -23.92
CA GLY A 955 13.04 -8.99 -24.72
C GLY A 955 14.28 -9.02 -23.86
#